data_e4abdc2f996a4d9e45a4298795d0f51a
#
_entry.id   e4abdc2f996a4d9e45a4298795d0f51a
#
_cell.length_a   1.000
_cell.length_b   1.000
_cell.length_c   1.000
_cell.angle_alpha   90.00
_cell.angle_beta   90.00
_cell.angle_gamma   90.00
#
_symmetry.space_group_name_H-M   'P 1'
#
loop_
_entity.id
_entity.type
_entity.pdbx_description
1 polymer ?
#
loop_
_entity_poly.entity_id
_entity_poly.type
_entity_poly.pdbx_seq_one_letter_code
_entity_poly.pdbx_strand_id
1 'polypeptide(L)'
;MKDTISMLQDIYLTKNTDNQFLGDLFEGFLNRGVHQSEGQFFTPIPIARFLVSSLPLRQILEGGEIPKVIDYACGAGHFLTEYARQIKPIVEEMAHLENIYDKRAKEERLISVLREYYEQIVGIEKDYRLSKVSQVAAFMYGMDGIHIHYGDGLQEMSGIQDHTFSVLVANPPYSVSGFLETLPEEDRERYTLNNFISNIEKNNSIETFFIERAAQLLKSGGVAAIVLPSSILSKGGLYMRTRELLLKNFDIVSICSLGPNTFGQTNTSTIVLFLRRKALEPDLSKHLHNRITEWFEGNMVDNGAYKDSQNLDAYIKHMGYKHDDYIQLLKGELTDSFMDSDMAKEYVKALNIKKQGKNTASTALAAEAKKVRDEAQKFVKSRAYVALTPAEKLLEEKRFTLKFIREIEKEKLYFYMLAASNPQPVLVVQSPSDKSLEKKFLGYEWSNRKGAEGIHYLNTGKIKDSSSDDEAADDDTIEQIKGIEGIMTPLFAPLNLDDESKINALIRNNYCGVDNSILDEYVDVASEYELVDLLDFSRVNFDKTIKTVATLSYPEIETKYPKEKLGKIAPCSSVKIALSGIDVKTYISTENILQNCSGVKPYVGMPNIDKITEYHKNDILVSNIRPYLKKIWLAEYDGGCSNDVLVFRNERVNEILNDYLFEVLSSDIFFEYMMVGKTGIKMPRGDKRSIPNFEVPLPPMDIQKKIVEECEKIDQKFKQQQFELDSLNNRVESIFDEVAGRSQKLEKLCSAINPSKADVKSIESSTMVSFVEMSSVSNDGYIEQKVDKPLVDVRKGSYTYFAEGDIIIAKITPCMENGKCALATGLTNGIGFGSSEFHVLRVNNKLINNVYLFAYLNRKEIRERAAAVMTGSSGHRRVPITFYEELEIPVPSMDEQLRIVAEYQKNISAIMDLRESMSNASSAKQAILDKYLK
;
A
#
# COMPACT_ATOMS: atom_id res chain seq x y z
N MET A 1 -35.93 -28.76 11.29
CA MET A 1 -35.86 -27.94 12.50
C MET A 1 -35.85 -28.80 13.78
N LYS A 2 -36.79 -29.74 13.98
CA LYS A 2 -36.80 -30.62 15.17
C LYS A 2 -35.56 -31.54 15.21
N ASP A 3 -35.16 -32.11 14.09
CA ASP A 3 -34.00 -32.97 13.98
C ASP A 3 -32.69 -32.18 14.12
N THR A 4 -32.65 -30.94 13.62
CA THR A 4 -31.51 -30.04 13.77
C THR A 4 -31.32 -29.59 15.22
N ILE A 5 -32.44 -29.34 15.94
CA ILE A 5 -32.41 -29.00 17.38
C ILE A 5 -31.98 -30.24 18.19
N SER A 6 -32.44 -31.45 17.83
CA SER A 6 -31.98 -32.66 18.50
C SER A 6 -30.51 -32.95 18.28
N MET A 7 -29.98 -32.71 17.05
CA MET A 7 -28.56 -32.84 16.76
C MET A 7 -27.71 -31.81 17.53
N LEU A 8 -28.25 -30.58 17.72
CA LEU A 8 -27.56 -29.55 18.51
C LEU A 8 -27.61 -29.83 20.00
N GLN A 9 -28.62 -30.56 20.52
CA GLN A 9 -28.69 -30.97 21.93
C GLN A 9 -27.62 -32.00 22.32
N ASP A 10 -27.16 -32.81 21.36
CA ASP A 10 -26.09 -33.78 21.59
C ASP A 10 -24.69 -33.19 21.45
N ILE A 11 -24.57 -31.95 20.94
CA ILE A 11 -23.32 -31.22 20.87
C ILE A 11 -23.13 -30.48 22.21
N TYR A 12 -22.41 -31.10 23.12
CA TYR A 12 -21.91 -30.40 24.32
C TYR A 12 -20.92 -29.33 23.86
N LEU A 13 -21.39 -28.08 23.83
CA LEU A 13 -20.52 -26.92 23.72
C LEU A 13 -19.75 -26.80 25.04
N THR A 14 -18.61 -27.47 25.13
CA THR A 14 -17.76 -27.37 26.31
C THR A 14 -17.27 -25.95 26.46
N LYS A 15 -17.30 -25.41 27.68
CA LYS A 15 -16.91 -24.04 28.07
C LYS A 15 -15.47 -23.63 27.67
N ASN A 16 -14.68 -24.53 27.11
CA ASN A 16 -13.27 -24.35 26.82
C ASN A 16 -12.89 -24.42 25.32
N THR A 17 -13.85 -24.57 24.41
CA THR A 17 -13.56 -24.45 22.97
C THR A 17 -13.92 -23.04 22.53
N ASP A 18 -12.92 -22.27 22.11
CA ASP A 18 -13.12 -21.06 21.31
C ASP A 18 -13.92 -21.45 20.08
N ASN A 19 -15.24 -21.32 20.16
CA ASN A 19 -16.16 -21.75 19.12
C ASN A 19 -16.23 -20.73 17.99
N GLN A 20 -15.06 -20.46 17.36
CA GLN A 20 -14.95 -19.74 16.09
C GLN A 20 -15.87 -20.32 15.00
N PHE A 21 -16.06 -21.64 15.04
CA PHE A 21 -16.99 -22.37 14.18
C PHE A 21 -18.40 -21.78 14.13
N LEU A 22 -18.90 -21.22 15.24
CA LEU A 22 -20.25 -20.64 15.27
C LEU A 22 -20.30 -19.26 14.58
N GLY A 23 -19.28 -18.45 14.77
CA GLY A 23 -19.14 -17.19 14.02
C GLY A 23 -19.06 -17.46 12.52
N ASP A 24 -18.18 -18.36 12.10
CA ASP A 24 -17.96 -18.74 10.70
C ASP A 24 -19.21 -19.42 10.10
N LEU A 25 -19.92 -20.23 10.89
CA LEU A 25 -21.17 -20.87 10.47
C LEU A 25 -22.27 -19.84 10.21
N PHE A 26 -22.44 -18.87 11.11
CA PHE A 26 -23.43 -17.80 10.96
C PHE A 26 -23.06 -16.84 9.83
N GLU A 27 -21.79 -16.51 9.68
CA GLU A 27 -21.26 -15.76 8.52
C GLU A 27 -21.56 -16.50 7.20
N GLY A 28 -21.31 -17.80 7.14
CA GLY A 28 -21.61 -18.63 5.97
C GLY A 28 -23.08 -18.64 5.57
N PHE A 29 -24.01 -18.60 6.53
CA PHE A 29 -25.46 -18.51 6.26
C PHE A 29 -25.90 -17.14 5.73
N LEU A 30 -25.24 -16.06 6.12
CA LEU A 30 -25.59 -14.69 5.73
C LEU A 30 -24.95 -14.27 4.40
N ASN A 31 -23.86 -14.95 3.97
CA ASN A 31 -22.97 -14.53 2.90
C ASN A 31 -23.52 -14.51 1.47
N ARG A 32 -24.68 -15.08 1.18
CA ARG A 32 -25.13 -15.25 -0.22
C ARG A 32 -26.11 -14.20 -0.75
N GLY A 33 -26.55 -13.24 0.01
CA GLY A 33 -27.57 -12.29 -0.44
C GLY A 33 -27.44 -10.84 0.02
N VAL A 34 -26.60 -10.53 0.99
CA VAL A 34 -26.59 -9.22 1.69
C VAL A 34 -25.37 -8.37 1.39
N HIS A 35 -24.27 -8.98 0.94
CA HIS A 35 -22.96 -8.31 0.82
C HIS A 35 -22.84 -7.17 -0.19
N GLN A 36 -23.70 -7.06 -1.17
CA GLN A 36 -23.48 -6.13 -2.29
C GLN A 36 -24.28 -4.83 -2.23
N SER A 37 -25.32 -4.75 -1.42
CA SER A 37 -26.25 -3.61 -1.45
C SER A 37 -26.00 -2.51 -0.40
N GLU A 38 -25.27 -2.81 0.71
CA GLU A 38 -25.15 -1.88 1.85
C GLU A 38 -23.73 -1.56 2.32
N GLY A 39 -22.68 -1.96 1.58
CA GLY A 39 -21.29 -1.63 1.92
C GLY A 39 -20.79 -2.27 3.22
N GLN A 40 -21.39 -3.37 3.65
CA GLN A 40 -21.04 -4.09 4.87
C GLN A 40 -19.90 -5.08 4.62
N PHE A 41 -18.86 -5.00 5.45
CA PHE A 41 -17.73 -5.92 5.44
C PHE A 41 -17.57 -6.54 6.83
N PHE A 42 -17.54 -7.88 6.90
CA PHE A 42 -17.26 -8.57 8.16
C PHE A 42 -15.78 -8.43 8.52
N THR A 43 -15.53 -8.11 9.77
CA THR A 43 -14.17 -8.00 10.28
C THR A 43 -13.61 -9.38 10.62
N PRO A 44 -12.51 -9.83 9.99
CA PRO A 44 -11.83 -11.07 10.36
C PRO A 44 -11.42 -11.07 11.83
N ILE A 45 -11.60 -12.19 12.52
CA ILE A 45 -11.26 -12.31 13.94
C ILE A 45 -9.79 -11.95 14.23
N PRO A 46 -8.78 -12.31 13.40
CA PRO A 46 -7.40 -11.86 13.63
C PRO A 46 -7.27 -10.33 13.66
N ILE A 47 -8.03 -9.62 12.82
CA ILE A 47 -8.03 -8.16 12.81
C ILE A 47 -8.73 -7.60 14.06
N ALA A 48 -9.88 -8.18 14.46
CA ALA A 48 -10.54 -7.78 15.71
C ALA A 48 -9.61 -7.98 16.92
N ARG A 49 -8.91 -9.13 16.99
CA ARG A 49 -7.92 -9.44 18.02
C ARG A 49 -6.77 -8.44 18.04
N PHE A 50 -6.21 -8.12 16.89
CA PHE A 50 -5.16 -7.11 16.76
C PHE A 50 -5.62 -5.74 17.25
N LEU A 51 -6.78 -5.25 16.79
CA LEU A 51 -7.27 -3.93 17.18
C LEU A 51 -7.48 -3.83 18.69
N VAL A 52 -8.14 -4.82 19.27
CA VAL A 52 -8.45 -4.82 20.70
C VAL A 52 -7.19 -4.95 21.56
N SER A 53 -6.27 -5.84 21.19
CA SER A 53 -5.00 -6.03 21.93
C SER A 53 -4.03 -4.85 21.81
N SER A 54 -4.25 -3.98 20.82
CA SER A 54 -3.48 -2.73 20.65
C SER A 54 -3.94 -1.60 21.58
N LEU A 55 -5.08 -1.75 22.24
CA LEU A 55 -5.58 -0.76 23.19
C LEU A 55 -4.96 -0.93 24.58
N PRO A 56 -4.80 0.14 25.36
CA PRO A 56 -4.22 0.09 26.70
C PRO A 56 -5.23 -0.44 27.75
N LEU A 57 -5.72 -1.68 27.54
CA LEU A 57 -6.84 -2.25 28.33
C LEU A 57 -6.54 -2.31 29.83
N ARG A 58 -5.33 -2.75 30.21
CA ARG A 58 -4.91 -2.83 31.61
C ARG A 58 -4.98 -1.45 32.27
N GLN A 59 -4.39 -0.43 31.63
CA GLN A 59 -4.40 0.94 32.16
C GLN A 59 -5.83 1.47 32.34
N ILE A 60 -6.71 1.16 31.39
CA ILE A 60 -8.12 1.60 31.44
C ILE A 60 -8.88 0.92 32.59
N LEU A 61 -8.66 -0.39 32.78
CA LEU A 61 -9.31 -1.17 33.84
C LEU A 61 -8.81 -0.80 35.25
N GLU A 62 -7.52 -0.50 35.40
CA GLU A 62 -6.91 -0.06 36.65
C GLU A 62 -7.32 1.39 37.04
N GLY A 63 -7.98 2.13 36.16
CA GLY A 63 -8.43 3.50 36.39
C GLY A 63 -9.55 3.67 37.44
N GLY A 64 -10.01 2.59 38.08
CA GLY A 64 -10.93 2.59 39.24
C GLY A 64 -12.42 2.60 38.88
N GLU A 65 -12.81 2.92 37.64
CA GLU A 65 -14.18 2.84 37.15
C GLU A 65 -14.32 1.75 36.09
N ILE A 66 -15.41 0.98 36.11
CA ILE A 66 -15.68 0.02 35.05
C ILE A 66 -15.89 0.77 33.73
N PRO A 67 -15.05 0.53 32.71
CA PRO A 67 -15.10 1.29 31.46
C PRO A 67 -16.33 0.95 30.64
N LYS A 68 -17.04 1.96 30.13
CA LYS A 68 -18.09 1.78 29.13
C LYS A 68 -17.45 1.60 27.76
N VAL A 69 -17.90 0.59 27.02
CA VAL A 69 -17.38 0.19 25.71
C VAL A 69 -18.48 0.22 24.66
N ILE A 70 -18.16 0.72 23.48
CA ILE A 70 -19.14 0.75 22.39
C ILE A 70 -18.53 0.31 21.05
N ASP A 71 -19.36 -0.44 20.30
CA ASP A 71 -19.25 -0.60 18.85
C ASP A 71 -20.55 -0.13 18.21
N TYR A 72 -20.51 1.00 17.53
CA TYR A 72 -21.70 1.64 16.95
C TYR A 72 -22.12 1.06 15.58
N ALA A 73 -21.43 0.02 15.06
CA ALA A 73 -21.74 -0.70 13.84
C ALA A 73 -21.27 -2.18 13.99
N CYS A 74 -21.81 -2.84 15.03
CA CYS A 74 -21.17 -4.06 15.57
C CYS A 74 -21.28 -5.30 14.69
N GLY A 75 -22.12 -5.31 13.66
CA GLY A 75 -22.26 -6.46 12.77
C GLY A 75 -22.56 -7.75 13.55
N ALA A 76 -21.69 -8.75 13.41
CA ALA A 76 -21.76 -10.01 14.16
C ALA A 76 -21.21 -9.92 15.61
N GLY A 77 -20.71 -8.75 16.05
CA GLY A 77 -20.24 -8.52 17.41
C GLY A 77 -18.81 -8.96 17.71
N HIS A 78 -17.97 -9.18 16.69
CA HIS A 78 -16.61 -9.69 16.84
C HIS A 78 -15.72 -8.81 17.73
N PHE A 79 -15.81 -7.49 17.63
CA PHE A 79 -15.04 -6.58 18.49
C PHE A 79 -15.47 -6.66 19.94
N LEU A 80 -16.77 -6.76 20.20
CA LEU A 80 -17.34 -6.79 21.55
C LEU A 80 -16.97 -8.09 22.27
N THR A 81 -17.10 -9.22 21.58
CA THR A 81 -16.74 -10.53 22.14
C THR A 81 -15.22 -10.66 22.32
N GLU A 82 -14.43 -10.14 21.39
CA GLU A 82 -12.97 -10.13 21.54
C GLU A 82 -12.51 -9.21 22.69
N TYR A 83 -13.13 -8.04 22.88
CA TYR A 83 -12.90 -7.18 24.04
C TYR A 83 -13.21 -7.92 25.36
N ALA A 84 -14.41 -8.51 25.47
CA ALA A 84 -14.82 -9.26 26.65
C ALA A 84 -13.88 -10.43 26.95
N ARG A 85 -13.38 -11.12 25.92
CA ARG A 85 -12.39 -12.19 26.04
C ARG A 85 -11.06 -11.69 26.59
N GLN A 86 -10.55 -10.57 26.08
CA GLN A 86 -9.22 -10.03 26.45
C GLN A 86 -9.21 -9.38 27.83
N ILE A 87 -10.30 -8.81 28.30
CA ILE A 87 -10.34 -8.26 29.67
C ILE A 87 -10.47 -9.32 30.74
N LYS A 88 -10.99 -10.54 30.41
CA LYS A 88 -11.23 -11.61 31.38
C LYS A 88 -10.00 -11.94 32.27
N PRO A 89 -8.81 -12.22 31.73
CA PRO A 89 -7.63 -12.51 32.54
C PRO A 89 -7.20 -11.32 33.40
N ILE A 90 -7.35 -10.08 32.91
CA ILE A 90 -7.00 -8.86 33.65
C ILE A 90 -7.96 -8.68 34.83
N VAL A 91 -9.26 -8.84 34.60
CA VAL A 91 -10.29 -8.74 35.64
C VAL A 91 -10.14 -9.87 36.68
N GLU A 92 -9.78 -11.08 36.25
CA GLU A 92 -9.51 -12.21 37.16
C GLU A 92 -8.33 -11.90 38.09
N GLU A 93 -7.25 -11.32 37.57
CA GLU A 93 -6.10 -10.86 38.36
C GLU A 93 -6.51 -9.75 39.35
N MET A 94 -7.24 -8.73 38.89
CA MET A 94 -7.70 -7.60 39.72
C MET A 94 -8.70 -8.00 40.78
N ALA A 95 -9.45 -9.07 40.59
CA ALA A 95 -10.47 -9.52 41.53
C ALA A 95 -9.89 -10.18 42.79
N HIS A 96 -8.56 -10.39 42.86
CA HIS A 96 -7.85 -10.95 44.02
C HIS A 96 -8.49 -12.23 44.61
N LEU A 97 -8.82 -13.19 43.72
CA LEU A 97 -9.56 -14.41 44.06
C LEU A 97 -8.70 -15.49 44.75
N GLU A 98 -7.45 -15.21 45.05
CA GLU A 98 -6.49 -16.14 45.64
C GLU A 98 -6.93 -16.59 47.07
N ASN A 99 -7.69 -15.73 47.77
CA ASN A 99 -8.17 -16.01 49.11
C ASN A 99 -9.44 -16.91 49.14
N ILE A 100 -9.97 -17.27 47.96
CA ILE A 100 -11.13 -18.18 47.88
C ILE A 100 -10.62 -19.58 47.52
N TYR A 101 -10.60 -20.47 48.50
CA TYR A 101 -10.11 -21.83 48.38
C TYR A 101 -11.09 -22.79 47.69
N ASP A 102 -12.41 -22.55 47.83
CA ASP A 102 -13.42 -23.34 47.15
C ASP A 102 -13.46 -22.99 45.66
N LYS A 103 -13.17 -23.96 44.81
CA LYS A 103 -13.09 -23.77 43.32
C LYS A 103 -14.41 -23.28 42.73
N ARG A 104 -15.53 -23.82 43.27
CA ARG A 104 -16.85 -23.43 42.76
C ARG A 104 -17.22 -22.01 43.20
N ALA A 105 -16.99 -21.64 44.44
CA ALA A 105 -17.20 -20.30 44.96
C ALA A 105 -16.31 -19.27 44.24
N LYS A 106 -15.06 -19.64 43.90
CA LYS A 106 -14.15 -18.83 43.11
C LYS A 106 -14.69 -18.56 41.70
N GLU A 107 -15.19 -19.61 41.00
CA GLU A 107 -15.77 -19.53 39.68
C GLU A 107 -17.07 -18.69 39.69
N GLU A 108 -17.96 -18.91 40.65
CA GLU A 108 -19.20 -18.13 40.82
C GLU A 108 -18.89 -16.64 41.07
N ARG A 109 -17.89 -16.32 41.89
CA ARG A 109 -17.46 -14.94 42.13
C ARG A 109 -16.88 -14.29 40.90
N LEU A 110 -16.01 -14.99 40.14
CA LEU A 110 -15.44 -14.51 38.90
C LEU A 110 -16.54 -14.19 37.86
N ILE A 111 -17.49 -15.09 37.68
CA ILE A 111 -18.64 -14.87 36.77
C ILE A 111 -19.41 -13.63 37.20
N SER A 112 -19.66 -13.44 38.50
CA SER A 112 -20.39 -12.26 39.02
C SER A 112 -19.64 -10.96 38.71
N VAL A 113 -18.31 -10.94 38.93
CA VAL A 113 -17.46 -9.76 38.62
C VAL A 113 -17.43 -9.48 37.14
N LEU A 114 -17.18 -10.51 36.31
CA LEU A 114 -17.15 -10.34 34.86
C LEU A 114 -18.46 -9.81 34.29
N ARG A 115 -19.59 -10.21 34.87
CA ARG A 115 -20.91 -9.74 34.44
C ARG A 115 -21.04 -8.23 34.59
N GLU A 116 -20.52 -7.65 35.69
CA GLU A 116 -20.55 -6.19 35.92
C GLU A 116 -19.80 -5.44 34.78
N TYR A 117 -18.68 -6.02 34.28
CA TYR A 117 -17.95 -5.45 33.10
C TYR A 117 -18.71 -5.67 31.80
N TYR A 118 -19.31 -6.85 31.59
CA TYR A 118 -20.03 -7.15 30.35
C TYR A 118 -21.29 -6.29 30.20
N GLU A 119 -21.96 -5.91 31.30
CA GLU A 119 -23.09 -4.99 31.31
C GLU A 119 -22.72 -3.56 30.87
N GLN A 120 -21.44 -3.21 30.82
CA GLN A 120 -20.94 -1.93 30.28
C GLN A 120 -20.56 -1.99 28.81
N ILE A 121 -20.69 -3.14 28.15
CA ILE A 121 -20.36 -3.34 26.74
C ILE A 121 -21.62 -3.19 25.90
N VAL A 122 -21.59 -2.28 24.95
CA VAL A 122 -22.73 -1.90 24.10
C VAL A 122 -22.40 -2.07 22.63
N GLY A 123 -23.30 -2.70 21.89
CA GLY A 123 -23.27 -2.76 20.42
C GLY A 123 -24.51 -2.11 19.82
N ILE A 124 -24.34 -1.46 18.67
CA ILE A 124 -25.46 -0.96 17.85
C ILE A 124 -25.35 -1.60 16.46
N GLU A 125 -26.45 -2.18 15.98
CA GLU A 125 -26.52 -2.78 14.65
C GLU A 125 -27.83 -2.45 13.94
N LYS A 126 -27.71 -1.96 12.69
CA LYS A 126 -28.86 -1.52 11.87
C LYS A 126 -29.59 -2.68 11.20
N ASP A 127 -28.91 -3.79 10.88
CA ASP A 127 -29.56 -5.00 10.37
C ASP A 127 -30.10 -5.83 11.53
N TYR A 128 -31.42 -6.06 11.52
CA TYR A 128 -32.10 -6.83 12.56
C TYR A 128 -31.54 -8.25 12.71
N ARG A 129 -31.20 -8.91 11.60
CA ARG A 129 -30.68 -10.29 11.61
C ARG A 129 -29.29 -10.34 12.25
N LEU A 130 -28.42 -9.41 11.88
CA LEU A 130 -27.08 -9.32 12.45
C LEU A 130 -27.13 -8.95 13.93
N SER A 131 -28.04 -8.06 14.36
CA SER A 131 -28.20 -7.74 15.78
C SER A 131 -28.58 -8.99 16.58
N LYS A 132 -29.41 -9.89 16.02
CA LYS A 132 -29.78 -11.17 16.65
C LYS A 132 -28.60 -12.17 16.67
N VAL A 133 -27.83 -12.24 15.58
CA VAL A 133 -26.61 -13.05 15.53
C VAL A 133 -25.63 -12.61 16.61
N SER A 134 -25.40 -11.32 16.74
CA SER A 134 -24.51 -10.74 17.75
C SER A 134 -24.98 -11.07 19.19
N GLN A 135 -26.30 -10.96 19.48
CA GLN A 135 -26.87 -11.36 20.77
C GLN A 135 -26.66 -12.85 21.07
N VAL A 136 -26.93 -13.71 20.08
CA VAL A 136 -26.74 -15.15 20.22
C VAL A 136 -25.29 -15.51 20.43
N ALA A 137 -24.38 -14.90 19.66
CA ALA A 137 -22.93 -15.10 19.81
C ALA A 137 -22.46 -14.73 21.22
N ALA A 138 -22.82 -13.54 21.73
CA ALA A 138 -22.47 -13.12 23.07
C ALA A 138 -22.99 -14.11 24.14
N PHE A 139 -24.24 -14.56 24.02
CA PHE A 139 -24.80 -15.58 24.92
C PHE A 139 -24.02 -16.90 24.86
N MET A 140 -23.69 -17.39 23.68
CA MET A 140 -22.97 -18.69 23.50
C MET A 140 -21.56 -18.65 24.06
N TYR A 141 -20.90 -17.48 24.04
CA TYR A 141 -19.60 -17.29 24.65
C TYR A 141 -19.67 -17.06 26.18
N GLY A 142 -20.86 -17.10 26.79
CA GLY A 142 -21.04 -16.82 28.22
C GLY A 142 -20.91 -15.33 28.56
N MET A 143 -21.12 -14.44 27.60
CA MET A 143 -21.04 -12.98 27.70
C MET A 143 -22.43 -12.35 27.61
N ASP A 144 -23.42 -12.94 28.25
CA ASP A 144 -24.85 -12.58 28.19
C ASP A 144 -25.17 -11.19 28.75
N GLY A 145 -24.20 -10.58 29.47
CA GLY A 145 -24.29 -9.18 29.92
C GLY A 145 -24.11 -8.13 28.81
N ILE A 146 -23.62 -8.49 27.63
CA ILE A 146 -23.42 -7.53 26.53
C ILE A 146 -24.76 -7.05 25.97
N HIS A 147 -24.94 -5.73 25.86
CA HIS A 147 -26.13 -5.09 25.33
C HIS A 147 -26.04 -4.80 23.83
N ILE A 148 -26.85 -5.47 23.01
CA ILE A 148 -26.92 -5.21 21.56
C ILE A 148 -28.23 -4.51 21.24
N HIS A 149 -28.15 -3.26 20.79
CA HIS A 149 -29.27 -2.44 20.36
C HIS A 149 -29.50 -2.60 18.84
N TYR A 150 -30.75 -2.83 18.46
CA TYR A 150 -31.15 -2.74 17.05
C TYR A 150 -31.48 -1.27 16.73
N GLY A 151 -30.69 -0.69 15.80
CA GLY A 151 -30.86 0.70 15.38
C GLY A 151 -29.70 1.24 14.59
N ASP A 152 -29.79 2.50 14.19
CA ASP A 152 -28.74 3.18 13.44
C ASP A 152 -27.75 3.86 14.40
N GLY A 153 -26.47 3.53 14.33
CA GLY A 153 -25.42 4.10 15.18
C GLY A 153 -25.24 5.62 15.05
N LEU A 154 -25.76 6.20 13.97
CA LEU A 154 -25.76 7.65 13.76
C LEU A 154 -26.96 8.36 14.40
N GLN A 155 -27.98 7.64 14.89
CA GLN A 155 -29.14 8.20 15.57
C GLN A 155 -28.93 8.35 17.07
N GLU A 156 -29.70 9.25 17.69
CA GLU A 156 -29.82 9.29 19.14
C GLU A 156 -30.61 8.09 19.64
N MET A 157 -30.08 7.42 20.67
CA MET A 157 -30.72 6.23 21.20
C MET A 157 -30.82 6.32 22.73
N SER A 158 -31.98 5.89 23.27
CA SER A 158 -32.15 5.80 24.71
C SER A 158 -31.14 4.88 25.36
N GLY A 159 -30.44 5.35 26.40
CA GLY A 159 -29.38 4.62 27.09
C GLY A 159 -27.97 4.86 26.52
N ILE A 160 -27.85 5.48 25.36
CA ILE A 160 -26.55 5.84 24.75
C ILE A 160 -26.30 7.35 24.98
N GLN A 161 -25.48 7.67 25.98
CA GLN A 161 -25.17 9.06 26.32
C GLN A 161 -23.84 9.51 25.71
N ASP A 162 -23.82 10.74 25.20
CA ASP A 162 -22.62 11.38 24.69
C ASP A 162 -21.58 11.58 25.80
N HIS A 163 -20.28 11.51 25.43
CA HIS A 163 -19.14 11.72 26.31
C HIS A 163 -19.05 10.77 27.53
N THR A 164 -19.58 9.55 27.40
CA THR A 164 -19.55 8.56 28.50
C THR A 164 -18.70 7.33 28.24
N PHE A 165 -18.37 7.04 26.98
CA PHE A 165 -17.64 5.82 26.62
C PHE A 165 -16.12 5.99 26.78
N SER A 166 -15.50 4.97 27.38
CA SER A 166 -14.04 4.90 27.58
C SER A 166 -13.33 4.26 26.38
N VAL A 167 -14.01 3.32 25.70
CA VAL A 167 -13.44 2.55 24.57
C VAL A 167 -14.47 2.49 23.45
N LEU A 168 -14.00 2.72 22.22
CA LEU A 168 -14.76 2.55 20.99
C LEU A 168 -13.92 1.72 20.01
N VAL A 169 -14.48 0.58 19.57
CA VAL A 169 -13.84 -0.25 18.52
C VAL A 169 -14.90 -0.56 17.48
N ALA A 170 -14.67 -0.18 16.21
CA ALA A 170 -15.68 -0.34 15.19
C ALA A 170 -15.09 -0.44 13.76
N ASN A 171 -15.86 -1.09 12.89
CA ASN A 171 -15.67 -1.08 11.45
C ASN A 171 -16.99 -0.60 10.79
N PRO A 172 -17.22 0.73 10.70
CA PRO A 172 -18.46 1.27 10.17
C PRO A 172 -18.58 1.01 8.65
N PRO A 173 -19.81 1.06 8.09
CA PRO A 173 -20.01 0.92 6.64
C PRO A 173 -19.35 2.04 5.84
N TYR A 174 -18.99 1.77 4.57
CA TYR A 174 -18.34 2.72 3.67
C TYR A 174 -19.19 3.02 2.44
N SER A 175 -19.13 4.27 1.98
CA SER A 175 -19.67 4.71 0.68
C SER A 175 -21.15 4.36 0.44
N VAL A 176 -22.01 4.47 1.46
CA VAL A 176 -23.45 4.18 1.38
C VAL A 176 -24.19 5.42 0.85
N SER A 177 -24.79 5.31 -0.32
CA SER A 177 -25.59 6.40 -0.90
C SER A 177 -26.94 6.55 -0.20
N GLY A 178 -27.40 7.80 -0.06
CA GLY A 178 -28.72 8.11 0.52
C GLY A 178 -28.87 7.85 2.04
N PHE A 179 -27.78 7.56 2.75
CA PHE A 179 -27.82 7.27 4.19
C PHE A 179 -28.42 8.43 5.01
N LEU A 180 -28.21 9.68 4.58
CA LEU A 180 -28.73 10.86 5.26
C LEU A 180 -30.25 10.99 5.15
N GLU A 181 -30.87 10.42 4.11
CA GLU A 181 -32.33 10.39 3.98
C GLU A 181 -32.99 9.47 5.01
N THR A 182 -32.24 8.43 5.43
CA THR A 182 -32.72 7.48 6.45
C THR A 182 -32.62 8.03 7.87
N LEU A 183 -31.88 9.13 8.09
CA LEU A 183 -31.75 9.77 9.39
C LEU A 183 -32.86 10.83 9.58
N PRO A 184 -33.52 10.89 10.75
CA PRO A 184 -34.36 11.99 11.13
C PRO A 184 -33.67 13.36 11.03
N GLU A 185 -34.40 14.42 10.79
CA GLU A 185 -33.83 15.76 10.65
C GLU A 185 -33.11 16.21 11.94
N GLU A 186 -33.70 15.93 13.09
CA GLU A 186 -33.12 16.21 14.41
C GLU A 186 -31.75 15.54 14.59
N ASP A 187 -31.59 14.27 14.15
CA ASP A 187 -30.35 13.57 14.23
C ASP A 187 -29.32 14.13 13.25
N ARG A 188 -29.74 14.53 12.02
CA ARG A 188 -28.84 15.16 11.04
C ARG A 188 -28.26 16.49 11.53
N GLU A 189 -29.06 17.29 12.23
CA GLU A 189 -28.63 18.59 12.75
C GLU A 189 -27.58 18.49 13.87
N ARG A 190 -27.45 17.34 14.51
CA ARG A 190 -26.37 17.06 15.51
C ARG A 190 -24.98 16.98 14.89
N TYR A 191 -24.91 16.78 13.58
CA TYR A 191 -23.64 16.64 12.87
C TYR A 191 -23.22 17.95 12.21
N THR A 192 -22.06 18.48 12.59
CA THR A 192 -21.50 19.70 11.99
C THR A 192 -21.17 19.49 10.51
N LEU A 193 -20.85 18.26 10.11
CA LEU A 193 -20.60 17.88 8.71
C LEU A 193 -21.81 18.09 7.82
N ASN A 194 -23.03 18.01 8.35
CA ASN A 194 -24.27 18.23 7.60
C ASN A 194 -24.33 19.64 6.97
N ASN A 195 -23.73 20.65 7.63
CA ASN A 195 -23.68 22.03 7.13
C ASN A 195 -22.87 22.20 5.82
N PHE A 196 -22.08 21.23 5.43
CA PHE A 196 -21.23 21.26 4.23
C PHE A 196 -21.80 20.44 3.07
N ILE A 197 -22.99 19.85 3.22
CA ILE A 197 -23.62 18.99 2.23
C ILE A 197 -24.65 19.79 1.43
N SER A 198 -24.47 19.85 0.12
CA SER A 198 -25.39 20.54 -0.80
C SER A 198 -26.48 19.62 -1.37
N ASN A 199 -26.26 18.32 -1.38
CA ASN A 199 -27.19 17.31 -1.91
C ASN A 199 -27.14 16.06 -1.03
N ILE A 200 -28.20 15.86 -0.25
CA ILE A 200 -28.34 14.77 0.72
C ILE A 200 -28.46 13.41 -0.01
N GLU A 201 -29.22 13.33 -1.09
CA GLU A 201 -29.50 12.09 -1.84
C GLU A 201 -28.21 11.49 -2.46
N LYS A 202 -27.31 12.35 -2.94
CA LYS A 202 -26.06 11.96 -3.64
C LYS A 202 -24.88 11.79 -2.72
N ASN A 203 -25.01 12.12 -1.44
CA ASN A 203 -23.93 11.97 -0.50
C ASN A 203 -23.77 10.49 -0.12
N ASN A 204 -22.54 9.98 -0.26
CA ASN A 204 -22.20 8.60 0.08
C ASN A 204 -21.06 8.49 1.10
N SER A 205 -20.72 9.57 1.80
CA SER A 205 -19.55 9.61 2.70
C SER A 205 -19.96 9.27 4.15
N ILE A 206 -20.67 8.17 4.34
CA ILE A 206 -21.21 7.75 5.66
C ILE A 206 -20.10 7.59 6.71
N GLU A 207 -18.95 7.06 6.33
CA GLU A 207 -17.79 6.85 7.20
C GLU A 207 -17.27 8.15 7.84
N THR A 208 -17.53 9.30 7.23
CA THR A 208 -17.13 10.61 7.78
C THR A 208 -17.99 10.98 9.00
N PHE A 209 -19.27 10.63 8.98
CA PHE A 209 -20.21 10.87 10.08
C PHE A 209 -19.91 9.97 11.29
N PHE A 210 -19.44 8.74 11.05
CA PHE A 210 -19.01 7.86 12.13
C PHE A 210 -17.80 8.39 12.90
N ILE A 211 -16.90 9.15 12.25
CA ILE A 211 -15.80 9.85 12.95
C ILE A 211 -16.36 10.97 13.84
N GLU A 212 -17.32 11.77 13.37
CA GLU A 212 -17.95 12.80 14.19
C GLU A 212 -18.73 12.16 15.34
N ARG A 213 -19.42 11.03 15.10
CA ARG A 213 -20.12 10.26 16.13
C ARG A 213 -19.16 9.73 17.21
N ALA A 214 -17.98 9.25 16.83
CA ALA A 214 -16.95 8.83 17.78
C ALA A 214 -16.53 9.99 18.71
N ALA A 215 -16.39 11.22 18.17
CA ALA A 215 -16.09 12.40 18.97
C ALA A 215 -17.21 12.78 19.95
N GLN A 216 -18.46 12.53 19.58
CA GLN A 216 -19.62 12.75 20.46
C GLN A 216 -19.68 11.70 21.59
N LEU A 217 -19.45 10.44 21.29
CA LEU A 217 -19.65 9.34 22.25
C LEU A 217 -18.54 9.22 23.29
N LEU A 218 -17.29 9.47 22.89
CA LEU A 218 -16.12 9.25 23.74
C LEU A 218 -15.97 10.36 24.81
N LYS A 219 -15.71 9.92 26.05
CA LYS A 219 -15.31 10.82 27.14
C LYS A 219 -13.90 11.37 26.93
N SER A 220 -13.51 12.42 27.65
CA SER A 220 -12.13 12.91 27.68
C SER A 220 -11.16 11.77 28.02
N GLY A 221 -10.10 11.61 27.23
CA GLY A 221 -9.12 10.54 27.37
C GLY A 221 -9.59 9.16 26.89
N GLY A 222 -10.83 9.02 26.46
CA GLY A 222 -11.35 7.79 25.88
C GLY A 222 -10.59 7.40 24.61
N VAL A 223 -10.43 6.09 24.35
CA VAL A 223 -9.64 5.54 23.24
C VAL A 223 -10.52 4.94 22.16
N ALA A 224 -10.05 5.00 20.92
CA ALA A 224 -10.75 4.38 19.80
C ALA A 224 -9.79 3.64 18.86
N ALA A 225 -10.28 2.53 18.28
CA ALA A 225 -9.69 1.88 17.12
C ALA A 225 -10.78 1.74 16.04
N ILE A 226 -10.67 2.50 14.96
CA ILE A 226 -11.69 2.60 13.92
C ILE A 226 -11.11 2.19 12.57
N VAL A 227 -11.72 1.20 11.93
CA VAL A 227 -11.38 0.78 10.56
C VAL A 227 -12.08 1.70 9.57
N LEU A 228 -11.33 2.25 8.61
CA LEU A 228 -11.81 3.26 7.67
C LEU A 228 -11.18 3.05 6.28
N PRO A 229 -11.81 3.50 5.20
CA PRO A 229 -11.15 3.52 3.89
C PRO A 229 -9.98 4.53 3.90
N SER A 230 -8.87 4.18 3.27
CA SER A 230 -7.66 5.03 3.22
C SER A 230 -7.93 6.42 2.63
N SER A 231 -9.00 6.57 1.85
CA SER A 231 -9.46 7.87 1.31
C SER A 231 -9.76 8.92 2.38
N ILE A 232 -9.99 8.54 3.65
CA ILE A 232 -10.20 9.46 4.77
C ILE A 232 -8.99 10.40 4.96
N LEU A 233 -7.79 9.89 4.70
CA LEU A 233 -6.55 10.64 4.90
C LEU A 233 -6.27 11.69 3.82
N SER A 234 -6.84 11.55 2.60
CA SER A 234 -6.40 12.36 1.45
C SER A 234 -7.51 12.91 0.56
N LYS A 235 -8.71 12.32 0.53
CA LYS A 235 -9.80 12.77 -0.36
C LYS A 235 -10.27 14.18 0.01
N GLY A 236 -10.63 14.98 -1.01
CA GLY A 236 -11.15 16.35 -0.85
C GLY A 236 -12.62 16.40 -0.40
N GLY A 237 -13.19 17.61 -0.40
CA GLY A 237 -14.60 17.82 -0.06
C GLY A 237 -14.90 17.58 1.42
N LEU A 238 -15.93 16.77 1.72
CA LEU A 238 -16.34 16.48 3.09
C LEU A 238 -15.22 15.81 3.92
N TYR A 239 -14.40 14.99 3.31
CA TYR A 239 -13.26 14.32 3.97
C TYR A 239 -12.23 15.32 4.51
N MET A 240 -12.04 16.47 3.87
CA MET A 240 -11.20 17.55 4.42
C MET A 240 -11.78 18.06 5.75
N ARG A 241 -13.10 18.26 5.83
CA ARG A 241 -13.78 18.66 7.08
C ARG A 241 -13.69 17.60 8.16
N THR A 242 -13.75 16.35 7.77
CA THR A 242 -13.56 15.23 8.70
C THR A 242 -12.15 15.21 9.28
N ARG A 243 -11.11 15.51 8.49
CA ARG A 243 -9.73 15.65 9.01
C ARG A 243 -9.59 16.84 9.96
N GLU A 244 -10.32 17.94 9.72
CA GLU A 244 -10.39 19.04 10.68
C GLU A 244 -10.99 18.58 12.03
N LEU A 245 -12.07 17.80 12.00
CA LEU A 245 -12.67 17.21 13.20
C LEU A 245 -11.72 16.25 13.91
N LEU A 246 -11.00 15.39 13.14
CA LEU A 246 -10.00 14.49 13.71
C LEU A 246 -8.92 15.27 14.47
N LEU A 247 -8.27 16.24 13.84
CA LEU A 247 -7.19 17.01 14.45
C LEU A 247 -7.67 17.85 15.68
N LYS A 248 -8.89 18.34 15.65
CA LYS A 248 -9.49 19.11 16.76
C LYS A 248 -9.83 18.25 17.96
N ASN A 249 -10.36 17.05 17.73
CA ASN A 249 -11.00 16.25 18.76
C ASN A 249 -10.14 15.08 19.26
N PHE A 250 -9.13 14.67 18.51
CA PHE A 250 -8.34 13.47 18.81
C PHE A 250 -6.85 13.73 18.75
N ASP A 251 -6.13 13.04 19.60
CA ASP A 251 -4.73 12.74 19.43
C ASP A 251 -4.64 11.47 18.58
N ILE A 252 -3.79 11.49 17.56
CA ILE A 252 -3.57 10.34 16.68
C ILE A 252 -2.41 9.54 17.26
N VAL A 253 -2.69 8.34 17.73
CA VAL A 253 -1.71 7.46 18.36
C VAL A 253 -1.01 6.60 17.31
N SER A 254 -1.81 5.99 16.40
CA SER A 254 -1.25 5.20 15.32
C SER A 254 -2.16 5.23 14.09
N ILE A 255 -1.53 5.08 12.92
CA ILE A 255 -2.19 4.89 11.62
C ILE A 255 -1.69 3.56 11.06
N CYS A 256 -2.52 2.53 11.09
CA CYS A 256 -2.17 1.22 10.55
C CYS A 256 -2.83 1.02 9.18
N SER A 257 -2.04 1.03 8.11
CA SER A 257 -2.53 0.75 6.75
C SER A 257 -2.60 -0.75 6.52
N LEU A 258 -3.81 -1.26 6.31
CA LEU A 258 -4.07 -2.64 5.98
C LEU A 258 -4.11 -2.83 4.46
N GLY A 259 -3.64 -3.97 3.99
CA GLY A 259 -3.62 -4.28 2.55
C GLY A 259 -5.03 -4.49 1.95
N PRO A 260 -5.14 -4.52 0.61
CA PRO A 260 -6.42 -4.66 -0.09
C PRO A 260 -7.09 -6.03 0.08
N ASN A 261 -6.36 -7.04 0.60
CA ASN A 261 -6.90 -8.39 0.82
C ASN A 261 -7.37 -8.62 2.27
N THR A 262 -7.32 -7.61 3.13
CA THR A 262 -7.70 -7.74 4.55
C THR A 262 -9.18 -8.11 4.74
N PHE A 263 -10.09 -7.49 3.99
CA PHE A 263 -11.54 -7.71 4.09
C PHE A 263 -12.10 -8.45 2.85
N GLY A 264 -11.38 -9.44 2.37
CA GLY A 264 -11.76 -10.16 1.15
C GLY A 264 -11.31 -9.45 -0.14
N GLN A 265 -11.91 -9.82 -1.27
CA GLN A 265 -11.49 -9.29 -2.60
C GLN A 265 -12.12 -7.93 -2.95
N THR A 266 -12.19 -7.02 -2.01
CA THR A 266 -12.89 -5.74 -2.19
C THR A 266 -12.09 -4.68 -2.96
N ASN A 267 -10.80 -4.86 -3.17
CA ASN A 267 -9.86 -3.88 -3.73
C ASN A 267 -9.83 -2.50 -2.99
N THR A 268 -10.48 -2.38 -1.83
CA THR A 268 -10.49 -1.16 -1.03
C THR A 268 -9.36 -1.22 -0.02
N SER A 269 -8.40 -0.32 -0.16
CA SER A 269 -7.37 -0.16 0.87
C SER A 269 -7.98 0.47 2.10
N THR A 270 -7.82 -0.16 3.25
CA THR A 270 -8.32 0.30 4.54
C THR A 270 -7.18 0.68 5.47
N ILE A 271 -7.49 1.53 6.42
CA ILE A 271 -6.62 1.91 7.52
C ILE A 271 -7.34 1.68 8.85
N VAL A 272 -6.58 1.50 9.90
CA VAL A 272 -7.07 1.62 11.28
C VAL A 272 -6.51 2.90 11.87
N LEU A 273 -7.39 3.76 12.39
CA LEU A 273 -7.00 4.91 13.20
C LEU A 273 -7.10 4.52 14.67
N PHE A 274 -5.97 4.58 15.36
CA PHE A 274 -5.89 4.48 16.81
C PHE A 274 -5.85 5.90 17.39
N LEU A 275 -6.88 6.26 18.15
CA LEU A 275 -7.18 7.62 18.54
C LEU A 275 -7.37 7.73 20.05
N ARG A 276 -7.01 8.87 20.64
CA ARG A 276 -7.38 9.27 22.00
C ARG A 276 -8.20 10.55 21.94
N ARG A 277 -9.35 10.59 22.62
CA ARG A 277 -10.20 11.78 22.70
C ARG A 277 -9.49 12.87 23.51
N LYS A 278 -9.30 14.04 22.92
CA LYS A 278 -8.77 15.21 23.63
C LYS A 278 -9.68 15.62 24.77
N ALA A 279 -9.13 16.34 25.77
CA ALA A 279 -9.93 16.89 26.84
C ALA A 279 -11.04 17.79 26.29
N LEU A 280 -12.23 17.66 26.86
CA LEU A 280 -13.38 18.52 26.52
C LEU A 280 -13.22 19.89 27.19
N GLU A 281 -12.71 19.90 28.43
CA GLU A 281 -12.42 21.11 29.18
C GLU A 281 -11.05 20.95 29.88
N PRO A 282 -10.11 21.89 29.68
CA PRO A 282 -10.21 23.03 28.76
C PRO A 282 -10.11 22.64 27.30
N ASP A 283 -10.93 23.27 26.44
CA ASP A 283 -10.92 23.01 24.98
C ASP A 283 -9.67 23.60 24.33
N LEU A 284 -8.70 22.75 24.07
CA LEU A 284 -7.42 23.11 23.44
C LEU A 284 -7.63 23.75 22.06
N SER A 285 -8.56 23.21 21.27
CA SER A 285 -8.84 23.71 19.91
C SER A 285 -9.32 25.16 19.94
N LYS A 286 -10.22 25.49 20.88
CA LYS A 286 -10.71 26.84 21.09
C LYS A 286 -9.60 27.77 21.64
N HIS A 287 -8.82 27.28 22.60
CA HIS A 287 -7.69 28.04 23.14
C HIS A 287 -6.69 28.44 22.04
N LEU A 288 -6.26 27.50 21.21
CA LEU A 288 -5.31 27.76 20.12
C LEU A 288 -5.91 28.70 19.06
N HIS A 289 -7.19 28.54 18.73
CA HIS A 289 -7.86 29.45 17.79
C HIS A 289 -7.84 30.90 18.29
N ASN A 290 -8.14 31.12 19.57
CA ASN A 290 -8.12 32.44 20.20
C ASN A 290 -6.68 33.02 20.20
N ARG A 291 -5.69 32.22 20.59
CA ARG A 291 -4.28 32.60 20.62
C ARG A 291 -3.79 33.08 19.24
N ILE A 292 -4.07 32.35 18.20
CA ILE A 292 -3.66 32.70 16.84
C ILE A 292 -4.38 33.96 16.35
N THR A 293 -5.64 34.12 16.72
CA THR A 293 -6.39 35.34 16.41
C THR A 293 -5.76 36.55 17.07
N GLU A 294 -5.38 36.45 18.35
CA GLU A 294 -4.63 37.50 19.07
C GLU A 294 -3.33 37.88 18.38
N TRP A 295 -2.57 36.87 17.89
CA TRP A 295 -1.31 37.12 17.16
C TRP A 295 -1.54 37.90 15.86
N PHE A 296 -2.55 37.49 15.08
CA PHE A 296 -2.88 38.17 13.83
C PHE A 296 -3.55 39.53 14.02
N GLU A 297 -4.07 39.85 15.21
CA GLU A 297 -4.56 41.17 15.61
C GLU A 297 -3.47 42.10 16.14
N GLY A 298 -2.24 41.56 16.26
CA GLY A 298 -1.11 42.33 16.77
C GLY A 298 -1.06 42.49 18.29
N ASN A 299 -1.84 41.70 19.02
CA ASN A 299 -1.89 41.72 20.48
C ASN A 299 -0.62 41.04 21.05
N MET A 300 0.41 41.83 21.32
CA MET A 300 1.64 41.34 21.92
C MET A 300 1.51 41.31 23.46
N VAL A 301 2.25 40.38 24.08
CA VAL A 301 2.39 40.32 25.54
C VAL A 301 3.41 41.36 26.01
N ASP A 302 3.39 41.70 27.30
CA ASP A 302 4.39 42.56 27.97
C ASP A 302 5.82 42.17 27.55
N ASN A 303 6.62 43.14 27.14
CA ASN A 303 7.97 43.00 26.58
C ASN A 303 8.08 42.69 25.08
N GLY A 304 7.00 42.74 24.30
CA GLY A 304 7.03 42.57 22.85
C GLY A 304 7.18 41.13 22.37
N ALA A 305 7.09 40.14 23.26
CA ALA A 305 7.10 38.73 22.92
C ALA A 305 5.68 38.21 22.82
N TYR A 306 5.44 37.29 21.87
CA TYR A 306 4.20 36.56 21.76
C TYR A 306 4.10 35.44 22.82
N LYS A 307 2.92 35.24 23.43
CA LYS A 307 2.69 34.07 24.27
C LYS A 307 2.81 32.81 23.41
N ASP A 308 3.38 31.74 23.97
CA ASP A 308 3.62 30.47 23.26
C ASP A 308 4.50 30.66 22.00
N SER A 309 5.42 31.64 22.01
CA SER A 309 6.30 32.00 20.89
C SER A 309 7.12 30.81 20.38
N GLN A 310 7.44 29.84 21.24
CA GLN A 310 8.15 28.61 20.85
C GLN A 310 7.45 27.83 19.73
N ASN A 311 6.12 27.74 19.78
CA ASN A 311 5.32 27.07 18.74
C ASN A 311 5.29 27.91 17.46
N LEU A 312 5.27 29.24 17.57
CA LEU A 312 5.37 30.16 16.43
C LEU A 312 6.71 30.02 15.74
N ASP A 313 7.80 30.04 16.52
CA ASP A 313 9.16 29.87 16.01
C ASP A 313 9.36 28.52 15.33
N ALA A 314 8.80 27.45 15.91
CA ALA A 314 8.80 26.11 15.32
C ALA A 314 8.08 26.09 13.97
N TYR A 315 6.92 26.73 13.85
CA TYR A 315 6.19 26.86 12.58
C TYR A 315 6.99 27.64 11.53
N ILE A 316 7.53 28.79 11.91
CA ILE A 316 8.34 29.63 11.01
C ILE A 316 9.52 28.82 10.45
N LYS A 317 10.21 28.09 11.32
CA LYS A 317 11.31 27.19 10.95
C LYS A 317 10.85 26.05 10.04
N HIS A 318 9.75 25.42 10.39
CA HIS A 318 9.18 24.30 9.59
C HIS A 318 8.81 24.74 8.16
N MET A 319 8.29 25.97 8.03
CA MET A 319 7.93 26.57 6.73
C MET A 319 9.13 27.14 5.96
N GLY A 320 10.30 27.22 6.58
CA GLY A 320 11.48 27.85 5.98
C GLY A 320 11.36 29.37 5.80
N TYR A 321 10.47 30.02 6.55
CA TYR A 321 10.36 31.49 6.51
C TYR A 321 11.48 32.16 7.29
N LYS A 322 11.81 33.42 6.90
CA LYS A 322 12.63 34.28 7.74
C LYS A 322 11.78 34.82 8.89
N HIS A 323 12.30 34.70 10.12
CA HIS A 323 11.57 35.08 11.32
C HIS A 323 11.03 36.51 11.24
N ASP A 324 11.89 37.50 10.93
CA ASP A 324 11.51 38.93 10.90
C ASP A 324 10.42 39.20 9.84
N ASP A 325 10.50 38.53 8.66
CA ASP A 325 9.50 38.68 7.61
C ASP A 325 8.12 38.17 8.05
N TYR A 326 8.11 37.02 8.79
CA TYR A 326 6.85 36.49 9.28
C TYR A 326 6.24 37.33 10.41
N ILE A 327 7.09 37.91 11.29
CA ILE A 327 6.63 38.84 12.32
C ILE A 327 6.01 40.10 11.70
N GLN A 328 6.57 40.64 10.59
CA GLN A 328 5.93 41.73 9.85
C GLN A 328 4.59 41.32 9.25
N LEU A 329 4.49 40.12 8.69
CA LEU A 329 3.20 39.56 8.21
C LEU A 329 2.15 39.54 9.32
N LEU A 330 2.50 39.10 10.55
CA LEU A 330 1.61 39.14 11.72
C LEU A 330 1.19 40.58 12.07
N LYS A 331 2.07 41.59 11.90
CA LYS A 331 1.75 43.00 12.09
C LYS A 331 0.96 43.64 10.94
N GLY A 332 0.70 42.85 9.86
CA GLY A 332 -0.07 43.32 8.70
C GLY A 332 0.79 44.00 7.63
N GLU A 333 2.07 43.67 7.55
CA GLU A 333 3.00 44.19 6.54
C GLU A 333 3.60 43.05 5.70
N LEU A 334 3.75 43.27 4.40
CA LEU A 334 4.45 42.36 3.49
C LEU A 334 5.82 42.97 3.15
N THR A 335 6.88 42.28 3.53
CA THR A 335 8.24 42.64 3.12
C THR A 335 8.54 42.18 1.71
N ASP A 336 9.42 42.85 0.99
CA ASP A 336 9.86 42.41 -0.32
C ASP A 336 10.55 41.04 -0.25
N SER A 337 11.30 40.78 0.82
CA SER A 337 11.93 39.47 1.09
C SER A 337 10.91 38.35 1.24
N PHE A 338 9.77 38.55 1.92
CA PHE A 338 8.70 37.58 2.01
C PHE A 338 8.06 37.32 0.64
N MET A 339 7.81 38.38 -0.14
CA MET A 339 7.19 38.31 -1.45
C MET A 339 8.05 37.60 -2.50
N ASP A 340 9.36 37.61 -2.33
CA ASP A 340 10.30 36.89 -3.19
C ASP A 340 10.35 35.39 -2.89
N SER A 341 9.77 34.93 -1.78
CA SER A 341 9.70 33.51 -1.44
C SER A 341 8.83 32.73 -2.42
N ASP A 342 9.17 31.44 -2.64
CA ASP A 342 8.40 30.56 -3.54
C ASP A 342 6.94 30.41 -3.07
N MET A 343 6.73 30.35 -1.75
CA MET A 343 5.40 30.25 -1.18
C MET A 343 4.55 31.50 -1.43
N ALA A 344 5.13 32.68 -1.29
CA ALA A 344 4.41 33.95 -1.56
C ALA A 344 4.02 34.07 -3.03
N LYS A 345 4.87 33.63 -3.95
CA LYS A 345 4.56 33.58 -5.41
C LYS A 345 3.37 32.65 -5.68
N GLU A 346 3.32 31.48 -5.04
CA GLU A 346 2.17 30.56 -5.15
C GLU A 346 0.89 31.14 -4.52
N TYR A 347 0.97 31.92 -3.43
CA TYR A 347 -0.18 32.65 -2.87
C TYR A 347 -0.73 33.67 -3.87
N VAL A 348 0.13 34.49 -4.49
CA VAL A 348 -0.28 35.47 -5.50
C VAL A 348 -0.95 34.80 -6.70
N LYS A 349 -0.38 33.68 -7.17
CA LYS A 349 -0.94 32.87 -8.24
C LYS A 349 -2.31 32.28 -7.87
N ALA A 350 -2.49 31.83 -6.64
CA ALA A 350 -3.75 31.27 -6.13
C ALA A 350 -4.82 32.36 -5.92
N LEU A 351 -4.46 33.55 -5.48
CA LEU A 351 -5.34 34.70 -5.40
C LEU A 351 -5.93 35.06 -6.77
N ASN A 352 -5.10 34.97 -7.83
CA ASN A 352 -5.51 35.20 -9.23
C ASN A 352 -6.48 36.39 -9.37
N ILE A 353 -6.07 37.56 -8.84
CA ILE A 353 -6.94 38.72 -8.66
C ILE A 353 -7.61 39.19 -9.99
N LYS A 354 -6.91 39.09 -11.11
CA LYS A 354 -7.38 39.49 -12.46
C LYS A 354 -8.16 38.36 -13.18
N LYS A 355 -8.38 37.21 -12.51
CA LYS A 355 -9.09 36.02 -13.03
C LYS A 355 -8.56 35.56 -14.40
N GLN A 356 -7.25 35.42 -14.53
CA GLN A 356 -6.62 34.88 -15.74
C GLN A 356 -6.62 33.35 -15.69
N GLY A 357 -7.23 32.68 -16.66
CA GLY A 357 -7.29 31.20 -16.74
C GLY A 357 -8.35 30.53 -15.85
N LYS A 358 -8.35 29.20 -15.83
CA LYS A 358 -9.25 28.40 -14.98
C LYS A 358 -8.73 28.39 -13.54
N ASN A 359 -9.54 28.76 -12.58
CA ASN A 359 -9.26 28.59 -11.15
C ASN A 359 -9.36 27.10 -10.79
N THR A 360 -8.26 26.38 -10.83
CA THR A 360 -8.18 24.98 -10.39
C THR A 360 -8.16 24.85 -8.87
N ALA A 361 -7.88 25.94 -8.15
CA ALA A 361 -7.68 25.98 -6.69
C ALA A 361 -8.96 26.24 -5.86
N SER A 362 -10.18 26.02 -6.42
CA SER A 362 -11.39 26.60 -5.80
C SER A 362 -11.99 25.79 -4.64
N THR A 363 -11.63 24.54 -4.44
CA THR A 363 -12.32 23.64 -3.50
C THR A 363 -11.60 23.44 -2.14
N ALA A 364 -10.32 23.69 -2.07
CA ALA A 364 -9.51 23.41 -0.88
C ALA A 364 -8.94 24.65 -0.16
N LEU A 365 -9.29 25.87 -0.61
CA LEU A 365 -8.92 27.08 0.11
C LEU A 365 -9.70 27.21 1.42
N ALA A 366 -9.05 27.79 2.44
CA ALA A 366 -9.72 28.27 3.64
C ALA A 366 -10.96 29.10 3.28
N ALA A 367 -12.05 28.92 4.03
CA ALA A 367 -13.31 29.58 3.70
C ALA A 367 -13.16 31.12 3.61
N GLU A 368 -12.41 31.69 4.56
CA GLU A 368 -12.17 33.15 4.61
C GLU A 368 -11.22 33.60 3.47
N ALA A 369 -10.16 32.85 3.18
CA ALA A 369 -9.30 33.16 2.04
C ALA A 369 -10.06 33.10 0.70
N LYS A 370 -10.99 32.17 0.55
CA LYS A 370 -11.87 32.10 -0.61
C LYS A 370 -12.77 33.33 -0.74
N LYS A 371 -13.34 33.80 0.38
CA LYS A 371 -14.15 35.04 0.39
C LYS A 371 -13.29 36.24 -0.04
N VAL A 372 -12.10 36.38 0.51
CA VAL A 372 -11.16 37.45 0.14
C VAL A 372 -10.83 37.43 -1.35
N ARG A 373 -10.55 36.24 -1.91
CA ARG A 373 -10.31 36.07 -3.35
C ARG A 373 -11.51 36.50 -4.20
N ASP A 374 -12.69 36.05 -3.82
CA ASP A 374 -13.92 36.34 -4.57
C ASP A 374 -14.27 37.83 -4.48
N GLU A 375 -14.06 38.49 -3.31
CA GLU A 375 -14.16 39.95 -3.12
C GLU A 375 -13.15 40.68 -4.00
N ALA A 376 -11.89 40.31 -4.00
CA ALA A 376 -10.85 40.90 -4.81
C ALA A 376 -11.18 40.84 -6.32
N GLN A 377 -11.57 39.66 -6.82
CA GLN A 377 -11.95 39.46 -8.21
C GLN A 377 -13.20 40.23 -8.62
N LYS A 378 -14.13 40.45 -7.69
CA LYS A 378 -15.32 41.30 -7.92
C LYS A 378 -14.95 42.76 -7.92
N PHE A 379 -14.09 43.19 -6.98
CA PHE A 379 -13.64 44.58 -6.86
C PHE A 379 -12.89 45.04 -8.10
N VAL A 380 -11.95 44.29 -8.62
CA VAL A 380 -11.17 44.62 -9.83
C VAL A 380 -12.04 44.83 -11.07
N LYS A 381 -13.25 44.28 -11.09
CA LYS A 381 -14.25 44.50 -12.17
C LYS A 381 -15.18 45.66 -11.91
N SER A 382 -15.10 46.29 -10.75
CA SER A 382 -16.01 47.39 -10.37
C SER A 382 -15.63 48.70 -11.04
N ARG A 383 -16.61 49.63 -11.21
CA ARG A 383 -16.39 51.00 -11.67
C ARG A 383 -15.46 51.74 -10.71
N ALA A 384 -15.52 51.45 -9.43
CA ALA A 384 -14.65 52.06 -8.42
C ALA A 384 -13.17 51.75 -8.71
N TYR A 385 -12.80 50.49 -9.00
CA TYR A 385 -11.42 50.12 -9.33
C TYR A 385 -10.97 50.74 -10.68
N VAL A 386 -11.83 50.79 -11.67
CA VAL A 386 -11.50 51.37 -13.00
C VAL A 386 -11.12 52.84 -12.85
N ALA A 387 -11.78 53.58 -11.94
CA ALA A 387 -11.54 55.00 -11.68
C ALA A 387 -10.24 55.30 -10.91
N LEU A 388 -9.60 54.31 -10.31
CA LEU A 388 -8.35 54.46 -9.55
C LEU A 388 -7.15 54.75 -10.47
N THR A 389 -6.22 55.53 -9.97
CA THR A 389 -4.89 55.69 -10.56
C THR A 389 -4.07 54.40 -10.52
N PRO A 390 -3.03 54.25 -11.34
CA PRO A 390 -2.16 53.08 -11.31
C PRO A 390 -1.55 52.79 -9.91
N ALA A 391 -1.18 53.82 -9.16
CA ALA A 391 -0.64 53.73 -7.83
C ALA A 391 -1.68 53.22 -6.79
N GLU A 392 -2.89 53.75 -6.85
CA GLU A 392 -4.01 53.30 -6.01
C GLU A 392 -4.43 51.85 -6.34
N LYS A 393 -4.43 51.47 -7.63
CA LYS A 393 -4.67 50.09 -8.04
C LYS A 393 -3.65 49.11 -7.42
N LEU A 394 -2.37 49.48 -7.46
CA LEU A 394 -1.31 48.69 -6.88
C LEU A 394 -1.47 48.56 -5.36
N LEU A 395 -1.88 49.65 -4.70
CA LEU A 395 -2.10 49.65 -3.24
C LEU A 395 -3.26 48.71 -2.88
N GLU A 396 -4.36 48.76 -3.60
CA GLU A 396 -5.51 47.84 -3.36
C GLU A 396 -5.18 46.39 -3.69
N GLU A 397 -4.43 46.13 -4.78
CA GLU A 397 -3.94 44.78 -5.09
C GLU A 397 -3.04 44.24 -3.95
N LYS A 398 -2.13 45.03 -3.38
CA LYS A 398 -1.32 44.66 -2.22
C LYS A 398 -2.17 44.42 -0.98
N ARG A 399 -3.19 45.22 -0.71
CA ARG A 399 -4.12 45.05 0.40
C ARG A 399 -4.86 43.71 0.34
N PHE A 400 -5.41 43.35 -0.83
CA PHE A 400 -6.05 42.06 -1.01
C PHE A 400 -5.08 40.90 -0.92
N THR A 401 -3.86 41.05 -1.43
CA THR A 401 -2.79 40.05 -1.34
C THR A 401 -2.44 39.77 0.14
N LEU A 402 -2.20 40.82 0.92
CA LEU A 402 -1.94 40.71 2.34
C LEU A 402 -3.09 40.00 3.09
N LYS A 403 -4.33 40.45 2.86
CA LYS A 403 -5.50 39.84 3.51
C LYS A 403 -5.62 38.36 3.16
N PHE A 404 -5.41 37.99 1.88
CA PHE A 404 -5.48 36.63 1.40
C PHE A 404 -4.41 35.74 2.03
N ILE A 405 -3.16 36.19 2.06
CA ILE A 405 -2.04 35.46 2.66
C ILE A 405 -2.29 35.25 4.15
N ARG A 406 -2.72 36.27 4.87
CA ARG A 406 -2.99 36.16 6.31
C ARG A 406 -4.07 35.16 6.65
N GLU A 407 -5.15 35.09 5.87
CA GLU A 407 -6.21 34.09 6.12
C GLU A 407 -5.72 32.65 5.89
N ILE A 408 -4.85 32.41 4.92
CA ILE A 408 -4.27 31.09 4.68
C ILE A 408 -3.27 30.73 5.79
N GLU A 409 -2.37 31.67 6.13
CA GLU A 409 -1.35 31.47 7.16
C GLU A 409 -1.98 31.27 8.54
N LYS A 410 -3.06 31.97 8.86
CA LYS A 410 -3.85 31.82 10.09
C LYS A 410 -4.38 30.38 10.21
N GLU A 411 -4.91 29.81 9.13
CA GLU A 411 -5.39 28.43 9.12
C GLU A 411 -4.26 27.41 9.22
N LYS A 412 -3.17 27.61 8.46
CA LYS A 412 -2.00 26.72 8.50
C LYS A 412 -1.37 26.68 9.89
N LEU A 413 -1.12 27.85 10.48
CA LEU A 413 -0.54 27.96 11.83
C LEU A 413 -1.44 27.30 12.88
N TYR A 414 -2.76 27.45 12.76
CA TYR A 414 -3.71 26.81 13.67
C TYR A 414 -3.62 25.27 13.63
N PHE A 415 -3.63 24.68 12.43
CA PHE A 415 -3.51 23.23 12.32
C PHE A 415 -2.11 22.71 12.61
N TYR A 416 -1.07 23.54 12.39
CA TYR A 416 0.28 23.21 12.82
C TYR A 416 0.35 23.09 14.35
N MET A 417 -0.19 24.08 15.07
CA MET A 417 -0.21 24.04 16.55
C MET A 417 -1.05 22.89 17.10
N LEU A 418 -2.18 22.57 16.48
CA LEU A 418 -2.97 21.40 16.83
C LEU A 418 -2.19 20.09 16.61
N ALA A 419 -1.47 19.97 15.51
CA ALA A 419 -0.65 18.80 15.22
C ALA A 419 0.58 18.71 16.15
N ALA A 420 1.24 19.84 16.43
CA ALA A 420 2.36 19.94 17.37
C ALA A 420 1.95 19.64 18.83
N SER A 421 0.66 19.75 19.15
CA SER A 421 0.13 19.41 20.49
C SER A 421 -0.15 17.91 20.63
N ASN A 422 0.08 17.08 19.61
CA ASN A 422 -0.05 15.63 19.73
C ASN A 422 0.99 15.14 20.74
N PRO A 423 0.60 14.41 21.81
CA PRO A 423 1.50 14.20 22.95
C PRO A 423 2.62 13.20 22.67
N GLN A 424 2.46 12.36 21.65
CA GLN A 424 3.43 11.34 21.25
C GLN A 424 3.59 11.34 19.72
N PRO A 425 4.75 10.94 19.17
CA PRO A 425 4.88 10.66 17.76
C PRO A 425 3.82 9.65 17.30
N VAL A 426 3.35 9.78 16.07
CA VAL A 426 2.38 8.86 15.47
C VAL A 426 3.11 7.62 14.98
N LEU A 427 2.73 6.45 15.48
CA LEU A 427 3.22 5.18 14.95
C LEU A 427 2.49 4.84 13.64
N VAL A 428 3.21 4.89 12.53
CA VAL A 428 2.67 4.52 11.22
C VAL A 428 3.06 3.09 10.90
N VAL A 429 2.06 2.24 10.69
CA VAL A 429 2.24 0.83 10.31
C VAL A 429 1.71 0.64 8.90
N GLN A 430 2.48 -0.03 8.03
CA GLN A 430 2.11 -0.27 6.63
C GLN A 430 2.20 -1.75 6.28
N SER A 431 1.09 -2.30 5.81
CA SER A 431 1.09 -3.65 5.24
C SER A 431 2.00 -3.70 4.00
N PRO A 432 2.81 -4.75 3.83
CA PRO A 432 3.61 -4.93 2.64
C PRO A 432 2.78 -4.91 1.36
N SER A 433 3.34 -4.34 0.28
CA SER A 433 2.67 -4.27 -1.02
C SER A 433 2.71 -5.59 -1.82
N ASP A 434 3.63 -6.47 -1.51
CA ASP A 434 3.69 -7.82 -2.07
C ASP A 434 2.61 -8.73 -1.45
N LYS A 435 1.86 -9.43 -2.30
CA LYS A 435 0.74 -10.26 -1.84
C LYS A 435 1.13 -11.41 -0.91
N SER A 436 2.32 -11.99 -1.10
CA SER A 436 2.78 -13.09 -0.25
C SER A 436 3.19 -12.58 1.12
N LEU A 437 3.87 -11.42 1.16
CA LEU A 437 4.23 -10.74 2.39
C LEU A 437 3.01 -10.18 3.11
N GLU A 438 2.01 -9.63 2.39
CA GLU A 438 0.74 -9.19 2.96
C GLU A 438 0.02 -10.32 3.70
N LYS A 439 -0.07 -11.52 3.10
CA LYS A 439 -0.67 -12.69 3.76
C LYS A 439 0.07 -13.08 5.05
N LYS A 440 1.39 -13.08 5.03
CA LYS A 440 2.21 -13.34 6.23
C LYS A 440 2.01 -12.25 7.28
N PHE A 441 1.88 -11.00 6.86
CA PHE A 441 1.60 -9.86 7.74
C PHE A 441 0.25 -10.01 8.43
N LEU A 442 -0.79 -10.43 7.69
CA LEU A 442 -2.14 -10.64 8.24
C LEU A 442 -2.27 -11.95 9.03
N GLY A 443 -1.46 -12.98 8.73
CA GLY A 443 -1.56 -14.32 9.28
C GLY A 443 -2.67 -15.17 8.68
N TYR A 444 -3.33 -14.72 7.61
CA TYR A 444 -4.40 -15.43 6.91
C TYR A 444 -4.51 -15.05 5.44
N GLU A 445 -5.26 -15.83 4.68
CA GLU A 445 -5.65 -15.51 3.30
C GLU A 445 -7.14 -15.83 3.05
N TRP A 446 -7.72 -15.17 2.06
CA TRP A 446 -9.07 -15.47 1.59
C TRP A 446 -9.05 -16.48 0.47
N SER A 447 -9.90 -17.50 0.57
CA SER A 447 -10.10 -18.51 -0.46
C SER A 447 -11.51 -18.45 -1.05
N ASN A 448 -11.58 -18.46 -2.40
CA ASN A 448 -12.84 -18.60 -3.14
C ASN A 448 -12.98 -20.01 -3.74
N ARG A 449 -12.13 -20.95 -3.34
CA ARG A 449 -12.15 -22.31 -3.85
C ARG A 449 -13.41 -23.01 -3.36
N LYS A 450 -14.23 -23.53 -4.29
CA LYS A 450 -15.46 -24.23 -3.97
C LYS A 450 -15.22 -25.35 -2.94
N GLY A 451 -15.91 -25.30 -1.81
CA GLY A 451 -15.78 -26.22 -0.68
C GLY A 451 -14.62 -25.88 0.29
N ALA A 452 -13.94 -24.76 0.08
CA ALA A 452 -12.93 -24.21 0.96
C ALA A 452 -12.97 -22.67 0.87
N GLU A 453 -14.18 -22.10 0.82
CA GLU A 453 -14.41 -20.66 0.82
C GLU A 453 -14.17 -20.08 2.23
N GLY A 454 -13.73 -18.83 2.31
CA GLY A 454 -13.53 -18.11 3.56
C GLY A 454 -12.07 -17.87 3.94
N ILE A 455 -11.83 -17.68 5.22
CA ILE A 455 -10.51 -17.38 5.78
C ILE A 455 -9.71 -18.67 5.99
N HIS A 456 -8.49 -18.69 5.50
CA HIS A 456 -7.51 -19.75 5.74
C HIS A 456 -6.36 -19.19 6.56
N TYR A 457 -6.16 -19.71 7.76
CA TYR A 457 -5.05 -19.30 8.63
C TYR A 457 -3.73 -19.87 8.13
N LEU A 458 -2.68 -19.04 8.22
CA LEU A 458 -1.33 -19.36 7.74
C LEU A 458 -0.37 -19.64 8.91
N ASN A 459 0.63 -20.49 8.65
CA ASN A 459 1.75 -20.74 9.56
C ASN A 459 1.32 -21.21 10.97
N THR A 460 0.50 -22.24 11.00
CA THR A 460 0.10 -22.84 12.28
C THR A 460 1.33 -23.25 13.10
N GLY A 461 1.47 -22.66 14.28
CA GLY A 461 2.55 -22.93 15.21
C GLY A 461 2.55 -24.38 15.69
N LYS A 462 3.69 -24.82 16.23
CA LYS A 462 3.84 -26.13 16.88
C LYS A 462 4.17 -25.93 18.36
N ILE A 463 3.49 -26.63 19.28
CA ILE A 463 3.81 -26.62 20.70
C ILE A 463 4.51 -27.94 21.03
N LYS A 464 5.66 -27.89 21.76
CA LYS A 464 6.21 -29.06 22.44
C LYS A 464 5.30 -29.38 23.63
N ASP A 465 4.88 -30.65 23.74
CA ASP A 465 4.16 -31.10 24.93
C ASP A 465 5.07 -31.00 26.16
N SER A 466 4.73 -30.09 27.08
CA SER A 466 5.52 -29.85 28.29
C SER A 466 5.33 -30.90 29.36
N SER A 467 4.60 -31.97 29.09
CA SER A 467 4.34 -33.05 30.05
C SER A 467 5.38 -34.19 30.08
N SER A 468 6.38 -34.15 29.16
CA SER A 468 7.47 -35.11 29.15
C SER A 468 8.78 -34.45 29.62
N ASP A 469 9.23 -34.79 30.82
CA ASP A 469 10.54 -34.41 31.37
C ASP A 469 11.73 -35.12 30.67
N ASP A 470 11.49 -35.81 29.54
CA ASP A 470 12.53 -36.50 28.79
C ASP A 470 13.11 -35.60 27.69
N GLU A 471 14.37 -35.22 27.81
CA GLU A 471 15.16 -34.47 26.81
C GLU A 471 15.34 -35.21 25.46
N ALA A 472 14.77 -36.41 25.31
CA ALA A 472 14.82 -37.25 24.10
C ALA A 472 13.44 -37.53 23.50
N ALA A 473 12.47 -36.58 23.61
CA ALA A 473 11.17 -36.75 22.97
C ALA A 473 11.31 -36.67 21.45
N ASP A 474 10.96 -37.76 20.78
CA ASP A 474 10.88 -37.85 19.31
C ASP A 474 9.96 -36.76 18.74
N ASP A 475 10.22 -36.34 17.48
CA ASP A 475 9.51 -35.30 16.72
C ASP A 475 7.97 -35.55 16.59
N ASP A 476 7.50 -36.74 16.95
CA ASP A 476 6.09 -37.17 16.96
C ASP A 476 5.26 -36.58 18.13
N THR A 477 5.88 -35.90 19.11
CA THR A 477 5.20 -35.29 20.29
C THR A 477 4.85 -33.81 20.08
N ILE A 478 5.09 -33.24 18.87
CA ILE A 478 4.77 -31.88 18.56
C ILE A 478 3.34 -31.78 18.05
N GLU A 479 2.43 -31.22 18.83
CA GLU A 479 1.08 -30.93 18.39
C GLU A 479 1.02 -29.65 17.56
N GLN A 480 0.34 -29.72 16.41
CA GLN A 480 0.07 -28.57 15.57
C GLN A 480 -1.11 -27.78 16.14
N ILE A 481 -0.86 -26.52 16.52
CA ILE A 481 -1.91 -25.61 16.95
C ILE A 481 -2.78 -25.27 15.73
N LYS A 482 -4.07 -25.50 15.82
CA LYS A 482 -5.03 -25.24 14.75
C LYS A 482 -5.77 -23.91 14.99
N GLY A 483 -6.28 -23.33 13.91
CA GLY A 483 -7.09 -22.12 13.97
C GLY A 483 -6.29 -20.84 14.25
N ILE A 484 -6.95 -19.85 14.81
CA ILE A 484 -6.39 -18.52 15.07
C ILE A 484 -5.24 -18.53 16.07
N GLU A 485 -5.20 -19.49 16.98
CA GLU A 485 -4.14 -19.62 17.98
C GLU A 485 -2.80 -20.07 17.39
N GLY A 486 -2.83 -20.71 16.22
CA GLY A 486 -1.65 -21.16 15.50
C GLY A 486 -1.07 -20.18 14.49
N ILE A 487 -1.66 -18.99 14.29
CA ILE A 487 -1.16 -18.05 13.29
C ILE A 487 0.14 -17.38 13.74
N MET A 488 1.03 -17.16 12.78
CA MET A 488 2.25 -16.39 12.97
C MET A 488 2.16 -15.10 12.19
N THR A 489 2.07 -13.98 12.90
CA THR A 489 1.96 -12.63 12.33
C THR A 489 2.82 -11.64 13.11
N PRO A 490 3.34 -10.57 12.48
CA PRO A 490 3.97 -9.48 13.23
C PRO A 490 2.96 -8.64 14.02
N LEU A 491 1.66 -8.74 13.71
CA LEU A 491 0.64 -7.91 14.33
C LEU A 491 0.43 -8.22 15.81
N PHE A 492 0.41 -9.50 16.19
CA PHE A 492 0.25 -9.96 17.57
C PHE A 492 0.70 -11.42 17.74
N ALA A 493 0.96 -11.85 18.97
CA ALA A 493 1.19 -13.24 19.29
C ALA A 493 -0.11 -13.85 19.88
N PRO A 494 -0.74 -14.85 19.23
CA PRO A 494 -2.07 -15.34 19.63
C PRO A 494 -2.16 -15.91 21.04
N LEU A 495 -1.08 -16.53 21.52
CA LEU A 495 -1.00 -17.14 22.83
C LEU A 495 -0.49 -16.18 23.92
N ASN A 496 0.13 -15.08 23.53
CA ASN A 496 0.61 -14.04 24.44
C ASN A 496 0.42 -12.65 23.83
N LEU A 497 -0.77 -12.06 24.04
CA LEU A 497 -1.10 -10.74 23.49
C LEU A 497 -0.24 -9.60 24.09
N ASP A 498 0.49 -9.88 25.17
CA ASP A 498 1.41 -8.93 25.83
C ASP A 498 2.87 -9.08 25.34
N ASP A 499 3.10 -9.86 24.28
CA ASP A 499 4.43 -9.98 23.66
C ASP A 499 4.87 -8.61 23.11
N GLU A 500 5.87 -8.03 23.78
CA GLU A 500 6.41 -6.71 23.45
C GLU A 500 7.12 -6.66 22.10
N SER A 501 7.45 -7.80 21.50
CA SER A 501 8.04 -7.87 20.18
C SER A 501 7.03 -7.63 19.05
N LYS A 502 5.75 -7.45 19.33
CA LYS A 502 4.67 -7.38 18.34
C LYS A 502 4.14 -5.96 18.13
N ILE A 503 3.57 -5.71 16.96
CA ILE A 503 3.06 -4.39 16.56
C ILE A 503 1.92 -3.90 17.49
N ASN A 504 1.06 -4.80 17.97
CA ASN A 504 0.02 -4.43 18.93
C ASN A 504 0.60 -3.86 20.24
N ALA A 505 1.73 -4.39 20.71
CA ALA A 505 2.42 -3.85 21.88
C ALA A 505 3.02 -2.46 21.61
N LEU A 506 3.62 -2.23 20.43
CA LEU A 506 4.13 -0.90 20.05
C LEU A 506 3.01 0.15 20.06
N ILE A 507 1.81 -0.17 19.53
CA ILE A 507 0.66 0.74 19.54
C ILE A 507 0.18 0.98 20.98
N ARG A 508 0.10 -0.07 21.79
CA ARG A 508 -0.29 0.01 23.20
C ARG A 508 0.69 0.87 24.01
N ASN A 509 1.99 0.67 23.79
CA ASN A 509 3.05 1.48 24.42
C ASN A 509 2.88 2.96 24.04
N ASN A 510 2.62 3.25 22.77
CA ASN A 510 2.40 4.63 22.32
C ASN A 510 1.16 5.27 22.97
N TYR A 511 0.09 4.51 23.23
CA TYR A 511 -1.01 4.98 24.08
C TYR A 511 -0.55 5.33 25.51
N CYS A 512 0.36 4.56 26.09
CA CYS A 512 0.84 4.75 27.46
C CYS A 512 1.96 5.80 27.58
N GLY A 513 2.44 6.37 26.47
CA GLY A 513 3.56 7.31 26.46
C GLY A 513 4.89 6.64 26.80
N VAL A 514 5.02 5.37 26.48
CA VAL A 514 6.27 4.59 26.64
C VAL A 514 7.01 4.61 25.32
N ASP A 515 8.33 4.90 25.38
CA ASP A 515 9.19 4.89 24.21
C ASP A 515 9.26 3.50 23.57
N ASN A 516 9.05 3.45 22.28
CA ASN A 516 9.13 2.22 21.52
C ASN A 516 10.55 1.96 21.00
N SER A 517 10.98 0.70 21.04
CA SER A 517 12.10 0.22 20.25
C SER A 517 11.56 -0.64 19.10
N ILE A 518 11.50 -0.08 17.89
CA ILE A 518 11.07 -0.84 16.71
C ILE A 518 12.17 -1.83 16.35
N LEU A 519 11.83 -3.12 16.29
CA LEU A 519 12.77 -4.17 15.91
C LEU A 519 13.22 -4.01 14.46
N ASP A 520 14.48 -4.36 14.16
CA ASP A 520 15.05 -4.27 12.80
C ASP A 520 14.19 -4.96 11.74
N GLU A 521 13.53 -6.06 12.10
CA GLU A 521 12.62 -6.80 11.22
C GLU A 521 11.34 -6.03 10.84
N TYR A 522 10.98 -4.95 11.58
CA TYR A 522 9.78 -4.14 11.36
C TYR A 522 10.06 -2.75 10.80
N VAL A 523 11.31 -2.40 10.57
CA VAL A 523 11.68 -1.06 10.04
C VAL A 523 11.00 -0.77 8.69
N ASP A 524 10.78 -1.80 7.87
CA ASP A 524 10.08 -1.66 6.59
C ASP A 524 8.56 -1.52 6.71
N VAL A 525 7.98 -1.85 7.86
CA VAL A 525 6.52 -1.89 8.07
C VAL A 525 6.03 -0.96 9.17
N ALA A 526 6.89 -0.48 10.07
CA ALA A 526 6.55 0.40 11.18
C ALA A 526 7.56 1.54 11.31
N SER A 527 7.07 2.77 11.53
CA SER A 527 7.90 3.95 11.72
C SER A 527 7.16 4.99 12.56
N GLU A 528 7.88 5.79 13.33
CA GLU A 528 7.33 6.86 14.15
C GLU A 528 7.59 8.24 13.53
N TYR A 529 6.61 9.13 13.58
CA TYR A 529 6.68 10.46 13.01
C TYR A 529 5.95 11.49 13.87
N GLU A 530 6.49 12.69 13.96
CA GLU A 530 5.71 13.81 14.49
C GLU A 530 4.49 14.09 13.60
N LEU A 531 3.33 14.34 14.20
CA LEU A 531 2.10 14.56 13.43
C LEU A 531 2.22 15.76 12.47
N VAL A 532 3.02 16.77 12.81
CA VAL A 532 3.30 17.93 11.93
C VAL A 532 3.99 17.52 10.64
N ASP A 533 4.85 16.49 10.67
CA ASP A 533 5.57 15.99 9.50
C ASP A 533 4.68 15.14 8.58
N LEU A 534 3.57 14.62 9.10
CA LEU A 534 2.56 13.91 8.32
C LEU A 534 1.60 14.85 7.56
N LEU A 535 1.63 16.16 7.85
CA LEU A 535 0.80 17.17 7.20
C LEU A 535 1.60 17.98 6.16
N ASP A 536 0.97 18.36 5.05
CA ASP A 536 1.64 19.13 3.98
C ASP A 536 1.28 20.62 4.05
N PHE A 537 2.03 21.38 4.84
CA PHE A 537 1.87 22.83 4.99
C PHE A 537 2.43 23.62 3.80
N SER A 538 3.23 23.01 2.92
CA SER A 538 3.84 23.67 1.76
C SER A 538 2.85 24.05 0.66
N ARG A 539 1.58 23.64 0.75
CA ARG A 539 0.53 23.91 -0.26
C ARG A 539 -0.27 25.12 0.11
N VAL A 540 -0.59 25.96 -0.89
CA VAL A 540 -1.57 27.04 -0.75
C VAL A 540 -2.95 26.48 -0.42
N ASN A 541 -3.33 25.40 -1.10
CA ASN A 541 -4.54 24.64 -0.83
C ASN A 541 -4.27 23.61 0.26
N PHE A 542 -4.23 24.06 1.49
CA PHE A 542 -4.00 23.20 2.64
C PHE A 542 -5.27 22.40 2.95
N ASP A 543 -5.34 21.20 2.44
CA ASP A 543 -6.48 20.28 2.57
C ASP A 543 -6.38 19.32 3.79
N LYS A 544 -5.40 19.51 4.67
CA LYS A 544 -5.12 18.69 5.86
C LYS A 544 -4.92 17.22 5.53
N THR A 545 -4.44 16.92 4.32
CA THR A 545 -4.06 15.55 3.95
C THR A 545 -3.01 15.03 4.93
N ILE A 546 -3.29 13.85 5.53
CA ILE A 546 -2.38 13.15 6.42
C ILE A 546 -1.65 12.10 5.56
N LYS A 547 -0.35 12.24 5.46
CA LYS A 547 0.51 11.26 4.77
C LYS A 547 0.81 10.12 5.74
N THR A 548 0.87 8.90 5.25
CA THR A 548 1.31 7.75 6.06
C THR A 548 2.82 7.55 6.01
N VAL A 549 3.52 8.42 5.31
CA VAL A 549 4.97 8.51 5.29
C VAL A 549 5.31 9.98 5.48
N ALA A 550 5.92 10.32 6.59
CA ALA A 550 6.41 11.67 6.84
C ALA A 550 7.49 11.98 5.81
N THR A 551 7.46 13.18 5.32
CA THR A 551 8.39 13.74 4.35
C THR A 551 9.15 12.64 3.64
N LEU A 552 8.57 12.14 2.56
CA LEU A 552 9.25 11.19 1.71
C LEU A 552 10.69 11.69 1.64
N SER A 553 11.63 10.98 2.30
CA SER A 553 13.04 11.24 2.08
C SER A 553 13.25 10.95 0.60
N TYR A 554 13.08 12.00 -0.19
CA TYR A 554 13.33 11.88 -1.61
C TYR A 554 14.82 11.64 -1.78
N PRO A 555 15.22 10.57 -2.47
CA PRO A 555 16.61 10.36 -2.77
C PRO A 555 17.14 11.59 -3.50
N GLU A 556 18.28 12.11 -3.03
CA GLU A 556 18.94 13.28 -3.58
C GLU A 556 20.29 12.89 -4.18
N ILE A 557 20.65 13.56 -5.25
CA ILE A 557 22.01 13.44 -5.79
C ILE A 557 22.96 14.23 -4.88
N GLU A 558 23.89 13.55 -4.24
CA GLU A 558 24.98 14.20 -3.51
C GLU A 558 25.92 14.91 -4.47
N THR A 559 26.19 16.19 -4.23
CA THR A 559 27.02 17.00 -5.12
C THR A 559 27.64 18.20 -4.41
N LYS A 560 28.84 18.58 -4.84
CA LYS A 560 29.50 19.83 -4.47
C LYS A 560 29.03 21.04 -5.28
N TYR A 561 28.23 20.84 -6.31
CA TYR A 561 27.74 21.90 -7.19
C TYR A 561 26.36 22.40 -6.75
N PRO A 562 25.99 23.63 -7.14
CA PRO A 562 24.63 24.11 -6.93
C PRO A 562 23.60 23.19 -7.56
N LYS A 563 22.43 23.08 -6.91
CA LYS A 563 21.28 22.32 -7.40
C LYS A 563 20.16 23.28 -7.82
N GLU A 564 19.37 22.89 -8.81
CA GLU A 564 18.15 23.59 -9.18
C GLU A 564 17.02 22.60 -9.49
N LYS A 565 15.80 23.00 -9.21
CA LYS A 565 14.60 22.16 -9.43
C LYS A 565 14.39 21.87 -10.91
N LEU A 566 14.10 20.62 -11.25
CA LEU A 566 13.82 20.16 -12.61
C LEU A 566 12.74 21.00 -13.31
N GLY A 567 11.68 21.36 -12.59
CA GLY A 567 10.61 22.19 -13.14
C GLY A 567 11.01 23.62 -13.52
N LYS A 568 12.15 24.13 -13.01
CA LYS A 568 12.74 25.43 -13.43
C LYS A 568 13.75 25.29 -14.58
N ILE A 569 14.30 24.10 -14.77
CA ILE A 569 15.26 23.80 -15.85
C ILE A 569 14.50 23.31 -17.08
N ALA A 570 13.64 22.32 -16.88
CA ALA A 570 12.88 21.64 -17.92
C ALA A 570 11.43 21.43 -17.46
N PRO A 571 10.57 22.45 -17.61
CA PRO A 571 9.16 22.32 -17.25
C PRO A 571 8.48 21.22 -18.09
N CYS A 572 7.56 20.49 -17.46
CA CYS A 572 6.80 19.45 -18.13
C CYS A 572 5.81 20.07 -19.15
N SER A 573 5.95 19.75 -20.43
CA SER A 573 5.06 20.21 -21.48
C SER A 573 3.63 19.70 -21.29
N SER A 574 2.66 20.59 -21.46
CA SER A 574 1.22 20.27 -21.43
C SER A 574 0.51 20.60 -22.75
N VAL A 575 1.26 20.96 -23.79
CA VAL A 575 0.71 21.34 -25.11
C VAL A 575 0.03 20.12 -25.74
N LYS A 576 -1.26 20.30 -26.12
CA LYS A 576 -2.07 19.24 -26.71
C LYS A 576 -2.27 19.47 -28.19
N ILE A 577 -2.01 18.45 -28.97
CA ILE A 577 -2.26 18.41 -30.41
C ILE A 577 -3.24 17.27 -30.76
N ALA A 578 -3.86 17.34 -31.93
CA ALA A 578 -4.69 16.25 -32.44
C ALA A 578 -3.80 15.10 -32.94
N LEU A 579 -4.20 13.87 -32.72
CA LEU A 579 -3.48 12.69 -33.25
C LEU A 579 -3.35 12.74 -34.80
N SER A 580 -4.35 13.26 -35.49
CA SER A 580 -4.33 13.44 -36.94
C SER A 580 -3.26 14.41 -37.46
N GLY A 581 -2.61 15.15 -36.58
CA GLY A 581 -1.54 16.10 -36.91
C GLY A 581 -0.14 15.52 -36.96
N ILE A 582 0.02 14.24 -36.66
CA ILE A 582 1.34 13.55 -36.66
C ILE A 582 1.28 12.26 -37.46
N ASP A 583 2.47 11.75 -37.87
CA ASP A 583 2.61 10.37 -38.33
C ASP A 583 2.50 9.43 -37.11
N VAL A 584 1.67 8.39 -37.21
CA VAL A 584 1.50 7.38 -36.15
C VAL A 584 2.84 6.71 -35.78
N LYS A 585 3.79 6.66 -36.69
CA LYS A 585 5.14 6.17 -36.42
C LYS A 585 5.90 7.02 -35.40
N THR A 586 5.57 8.29 -35.26
CA THR A 586 6.16 9.22 -34.27
C THR A 586 5.32 9.32 -33.00
N TYR A 587 4.32 8.44 -32.84
CA TYR A 587 3.55 8.36 -31.60
C TYR A 587 4.27 7.55 -30.53
N ILE A 588 4.39 8.12 -29.33
CA ILE A 588 5.06 7.49 -28.18
C ILE A 588 4.04 7.22 -27.07
N SER A 589 3.97 5.96 -26.65
CA SER A 589 3.20 5.53 -25.47
C SER A 589 4.13 4.89 -24.45
N THR A 590 3.61 4.57 -23.27
CA THR A 590 4.36 3.84 -22.25
C THR A 590 4.73 2.41 -22.67
N GLU A 591 4.12 1.88 -23.76
CA GLU A 591 4.35 0.52 -24.25
C GLU A 591 5.53 0.45 -25.22
N ASN A 592 5.76 1.50 -26.00
CA ASN A 592 6.84 1.51 -26.97
C ASN A 592 8.12 2.21 -26.49
N ILE A 593 8.14 2.81 -25.30
CA ILE A 593 9.39 3.13 -24.58
C ILE A 593 9.91 1.85 -23.93
N LEU A 594 11.14 1.47 -24.25
CA LEU A 594 11.78 0.24 -23.75
C LEU A 594 12.24 0.42 -22.30
N GLN A 595 12.34 -0.71 -21.59
CA GLN A 595 12.81 -0.74 -20.19
C GLN A 595 14.32 -0.45 -20.10
N ASN A 596 14.77 -0.08 -18.88
CA ASN A 596 16.18 0.13 -18.57
C ASN A 596 16.88 1.10 -19.54
N CYS A 597 16.24 2.22 -19.85
CA CYS A 597 16.76 3.29 -20.70
C CYS A 597 17.17 2.83 -22.12
N SER A 598 16.57 1.75 -22.65
CA SER A 598 16.97 1.13 -23.92
C SER A 598 16.36 1.80 -25.17
N GLY A 599 15.79 3.01 -25.04
CA GLY A 599 15.23 3.77 -26.16
C GLY A 599 13.76 3.44 -26.48
N VAL A 600 13.38 3.51 -27.74
CA VAL A 600 12.00 3.33 -28.22
C VAL A 600 11.93 2.35 -29.38
N LYS A 601 10.77 1.69 -29.52
CA LYS A 601 10.43 0.90 -30.72
C LYS A 601 9.24 1.56 -31.42
N PRO A 602 9.07 1.34 -32.75
CA PRO A 602 7.91 1.86 -33.48
C PRO A 602 6.58 1.43 -32.83
N TYR A 603 5.62 2.34 -32.78
CA TYR A 603 4.29 2.01 -32.31
C TYR A 603 3.58 1.09 -33.31
N VAL A 604 2.88 0.08 -32.80
CA VAL A 604 2.13 -0.88 -33.63
C VAL A 604 0.63 -0.71 -33.38
N GLY A 605 -0.15 -0.49 -34.45
CA GLY A 605 -1.58 -0.28 -34.39
C GLY A 605 -1.97 1.19 -34.46
N MET A 606 -3.24 1.49 -34.14
CA MET A 606 -3.78 2.88 -34.07
C MET A 606 -4.09 3.22 -32.64
N PRO A 607 -3.57 4.35 -32.09
CA PRO A 607 -3.92 4.81 -30.76
C PRO A 607 -5.41 5.17 -30.67
N ASN A 608 -6.09 4.71 -29.63
CA ASN A 608 -7.49 5.06 -29.37
C ASN A 608 -7.56 6.33 -28.49
N ILE A 609 -7.09 7.45 -29.03
CA ILE A 609 -7.03 8.74 -28.34
C ILE A 609 -7.06 9.88 -29.36
N ASP A 610 -7.84 10.93 -29.10
CA ASP A 610 -7.99 12.06 -30.01
C ASP A 610 -6.95 13.16 -29.79
N LYS A 611 -6.54 13.37 -28.53
CA LYS A 611 -5.60 14.43 -28.12
C LYS A 611 -4.40 13.85 -27.41
N ILE A 612 -3.23 14.18 -27.88
CA ILE A 612 -1.93 13.72 -27.42
C ILE A 612 -1.08 14.90 -26.95
N THR A 613 -0.02 14.65 -26.20
CA THR A 613 0.94 15.70 -25.80
C THR A 613 2.02 15.82 -26.85
N GLU A 614 2.28 17.04 -27.32
CA GLU A 614 3.34 17.36 -28.28
C GLU A 614 4.72 17.25 -27.63
N TYR A 615 5.67 16.66 -28.38
CA TYR A 615 7.09 16.70 -28.03
C TYR A 615 7.93 17.09 -29.25
N HIS A 616 9.10 17.66 -28.99
CA HIS A 616 10.06 18.06 -30.00
C HIS A 616 11.37 17.28 -29.84
N LYS A 617 12.17 17.30 -30.90
CA LYS A 617 13.54 16.77 -30.85
C LYS A 617 14.30 17.41 -29.67
N ASN A 618 15.06 16.60 -28.95
CA ASN A 618 15.78 16.91 -27.72
C ASN A 618 14.91 17.10 -26.45
N ASP A 619 13.60 16.90 -26.52
CA ASP A 619 12.79 16.75 -25.30
C ASP A 619 13.09 15.39 -24.64
N ILE A 620 13.01 15.30 -23.31
CA ILE A 620 13.17 14.06 -22.57
C ILE A 620 11.79 13.50 -22.21
N LEU A 621 11.48 12.31 -22.72
CA LEU A 621 10.23 11.60 -22.50
C LEU A 621 10.39 10.53 -21.43
N VAL A 622 9.58 10.59 -20.37
CA VAL A 622 9.62 9.63 -19.25
C VAL A 622 8.26 8.98 -19.06
N SER A 623 8.20 7.67 -19.01
CA SER A 623 6.96 6.96 -18.66
C SER A 623 6.59 7.20 -17.19
N ASN A 624 5.38 7.72 -16.94
CA ASN A 624 4.88 7.90 -15.59
C ASN A 624 4.25 6.63 -14.99
N ILE A 625 4.07 5.57 -15.81
CA ILE A 625 3.56 4.27 -15.37
C ILE A 625 4.72 3.34 -15.08
N ARG A 626 4.70 2.70 -13.90
CA ARG A 626 5.74 1.76 -13.43
C ARG A 626 7.15 2.36 -13.55
N PRO A 627 7.45 3.47 -12.85
CA PRO A 627 8.75 4.14 -12.95
C PRO A 627 9.95 3.21 -12.72
N TYR A 628 9.78 2.17 -11.89
CA TYR A 628 10.81 1.15 -11.64
C TYR A 628 11.28 0.41 -12.91
N LEU A 629 10.56 0.50 -14.02
CA LEU A 629 10.98 -0.05 -15.31
C LEU A 629 11.96 0.88 -16.05
N LYS A 630 12.27 2.06 -15.51
CA LYS A 630 13.24 3.04 -16.03
C LYS A 630 13.06 3.32 -17.53
N LYS A 631 11.82 3.64 -17.91
CA LYS A 631 11.44 3.93 -19.30
C LYS A 631 11.60 5.41 -19.58
N ILE A 632 12.69 5.77 -20.24
CA ILE A 632 13.06 7.15 -20.62
C ILE A 632 13.67 7.17 -22.03
N TRP A 633 13.46 8.28 -22.73
CA TRP A 633 14.03 8.47 -24.07
C TRP A 633 14.30 9.97 -24.34
N LEU A 634 15.47 10.27 -24.93
CA LEU A 634 15.79 11.58 -25.47
C LEU A 634 15.31 11.61 -26.91
N ALA A 635 14.36 12.51 -27.22
CA ALA A 635 13.68 12.53 -28.51
C ALA A 635 14.62 12.87 -29.67
N GLU A 636 14.68 12.01 -30.66
CA GLU A 636 15.48 12.18 -31.88
C GLU A 636 14.73 12.93 -32.98
N TYR A 637 13.41 13.02 -32.88
CA TYR A 637 12.50 13.64 -33.83
C TYR A 637 11.28 14.24 -33.11
N ASP A 638 10.49 15.05 -33.85
CA ASP A 638 9.24 15.64 -33.34
C ASP A 638 8.08 14.66 -33.44
N GLY A 639 7.10 14.78 -32.54
CA GLY A 639 5.92 13.93 -32.57
C GLY A 639 4.96 14.18 -31.43
N GLY A 640 4.21 13.16 -31.06
CA GLY A 640 3.22 13.24 -29.97
C GLY A 640 3.23 12.00 -29.08
N CYS A 641 2.87 12.17 -27.82
CA CYS A 641 2.88 11.08 -26.85
C CYS A 641 1.60 10.97 -26.03
N SER A 642 1.41 9.81 -25.41
CA SER A 642 0.28 9.55 -24.52
C SER A 642 0.33 10.43 -23.26
N ASN A 643 -0.81 10.57 -22.57
CA ASN A 643 -0.93 11.38 -21.35
C ASN A 643 -0.16 10.80 -20.15
N ASP A 644 0.26 9.55 -20.23
CA ASP A 644 1.05 8.86 -19.21
C ASP A 644 2.57 8.92 -19.50
N VAL A 645 2.96 9.67 -20.53
CA VAL A 645 4.36 10.03 -20.81
C VAL A 645 4.55 11.50 -20.44
N LEU A 646 5.54 11.78 -19.60
CA LEU A 646 5.94 13.12 -19.21
C LEU A 646 6.97 13.63 -20.22
N VAL A 647 6.82 14.88 -20.67
CA VAL A 647 7.72 15.52 -21.66
C VAL A 647 8.42 16.68 -20.97
N PHE A 648 9.71 16.53 -20.71
CA PHE A 648 10.56 17.58 -20.13
C PHE A 648 11.32 18.31 -21.23
N ARG A 649 11.06 19.62 -21.35
CA ARG A 649 11.72 20.49 -22.34
C ARG A 649 12.72 21.40 -21.67
N ASN A 650 13.99 21.26 -21.97
CA ASN A 650 15.05 22.10 -21.42
C ASN A 650 14.94 23.54 -21.95
N GLU A 651 14.64 24.49 -21.08
CA GLU A 651 14.57 25.92 -21.39
C GLU A 651 15.88 26.66 -21.09
N ARG A 652 16.86 25.97 -20.49
CA ARG A 652 18.16 26.55 -20.05
C ARG A 652 19.34 25.91 -20.77
N VAL A 653 19.24 25.74 -22.09
CA VAL A 653 20.25 25.07 -22.93
C VAL A 653 21.65 25.69 -22.86
N ASN A 654 21.75 26.96 -22.47
CA ASN A 654 23.05 27.65 -22.28
C ASN A 654 23.73 27.31 -20.95
N GLU A 655 23.03 26.67 -20.01
CA GLU A 655 23.53 26.35 -18.67
C GLU A 655 23.58 24.84 -18.44
N ILE A 656 22.72 24.07 -19.13
CA ILE A 656 22.64 22.63 -18.98
C ILE A 656 22.46 21.97 -20.35
N LEU A 657 23.30 20.97 -20.64
CA LEU A 657 23.19 20.16 -21.84
C LEU A 657 22.01 19.18 -21.77
N ASN A 658 21.28 18.97 -22.88
CA ASN A 658 20.19 17.99 -22.93
C ASN A 658 20.68 16.57 -22.62
N ASP A 659 21.82 16.18 -23.17
CA ASP A 659 22.42 14.87 -22.94
C ASP A 659 22.82 14.69 -21.48
N TYR A 660 23.38 15.72 -20.83
CA TYR A 660 23.69 15.69 -19.40
C TYR A 660 22.40 15.55 -18.56
N LEU A 661 21.38 16.36 -18.86
CA LEU A 661 20.09 16.28 -18.18
C LEU A 661 19.47 14.89 -18.35
N PHE A 662 19.57 14.32 -19.55
CA PHE A 662 19.11 12.96 -19.82
C PHE A 662 19.85 11.92 -18.96
N GLU A 663 21.17 12.01 -18.80
CA GLU A 663 21.92 11.10 -17.93
C GLU A 663 21.53 11.21 -16.46
N VAL A 664 21.29 12.45 -15.98
CA VAL A 664 20.80 12.69 -14.61
C VAL A 664 19.40 12.08 -14.40
N LEU A 665 18.48 12.26 -15.36
CA LEU A 665 17.13 11.70 -15.29
C LEU A 665 17.07 10.19 -15.61
N SER A 666 18.13 9.62 -16.15
CA SER A 666 18.29 8.17 -16.37
C SER A 666 18.83 7.45 -15.13
N SER A 667 19.26 8.20 -14.10
CA SER A 667 19.84 7.64 -12.86
C SER A 667 18.80 6.87 -12.04
N ASP A 668 19.26 5.90 -11.25
CA ASP A 668 18.46 5.15 -10.31
C ASP A 668 17.80 6.08 -9.29
N ILE A 669 18.51 7.10 -8.82
CA ILE A 669 18.05 8.10 -7.87
C ILE A 669 16.79 8.84 -8.37
N PHE A 670 16.74 9.20 -9.67
CA PHE A 670 15.55 9.86 -10.24
C PHE A 670 14.33 8.91 -10.28
N PHE A 671 14.51 7.65 -10.66
CA PHE A 671 13.39 6.70 -10.69
C PHE A 671 12.95 6.28 -9.28
N GLU A 672 13.87 6.16 -8.33
CA GLU A 672 13.55 6.01 -6.91
C GLU A 672 12.77 7.24 -6.41
N TYR A 673 13.20 8.46 -6.76
CA TYR A 673 12.46 9.69 -6.47
C TYR A 673 11.04 9.65 -7.03
N MET A 674 10.84 9.17 -8.27
CA MET A 674 9.50 9.01 -8.86
C MET A 674 8.66 7.96 -8.14
N MET A 675 9.28 6.94 -7.54
CA MET A 675 8.58 5.89 -6.79
C MET A 675 8.16 6.35 -5.39
N VAL A 676 8.80 7.39 -4.87
CA VAL A 676 8.39 8.05 -3.64
C VAL A 676 7.07 8.77 -3.89
N GLY A 677 6.04 8.53 -3.07
CA GLY A 677 4.69 9.14 -3.26
C GLY A 677 3.88 8.58 -4.43
N LYS A 678 4.27 7.43 -4.98
CA LYS A 678 3.55 6.72 -6.05
C LYS A 678 2.06 6.54 -5.73
N THR A 679 1.23 6.62 -6.75
CA THR A 679 -0.21 6.34 -6.68
C THR A 679 -0.54 5.06 -7.46
N GLY A 680 -1.43 4.22 -6.92
CA GLY A 680 -1.88 2.97 -7.55
C GLY A 680 -1.01 1.75 -7.25
N ILE A 681 -1.66 0.62 -6.92
CA ILE A 681 -1.00 -0.62 -6.47
C ILE A 681 -0.60 -1.50 -7.66
N LYS A 682 -1.50 -1.74 -8.62
CA LYS A 682 -1.22 -2.61 -9.79
C LYS A 682 -0.39 -1.95 -10.88
N MET A 683 -0.53 -0.64 -11.03
CA MET A 683 0.18 0.17 -12.01
C MET A 683 0.62 1.48 -11.34
N PRO A 684 1.72 1.44 -10.56
CA PRO A 684 2.18 2.61 -9.84
C PRO A 684 2.52 3.74 -10.81
N ARG A 685 2.08 4.96 -10.46
CA ARG A 685 2.37 6.20 -11.17
C ARG A 685 3.11 7.14 -10.24
N GLY A 686 4.13 7.79 -10.74
CA GLY A 686 4.81 8.87 -10.03
C GLY A 686 3.86 10.06 -9.80
N ASP A 687 4.03 10.77 -8.69
CA ASP A 687 3.26 12.00 -8.44
C ASP A 687 3.78 13.14 -9.33
N LYS A 688 3.02 13.49 -10.36
CA LYS A 688 3.32 14.59 -11.30
C LYS A 688 3.56 15.95 -10.61
N ARG A 689 3.17 16.12 -9.36
CA ARG A 689 3.35 17.36 -8.59
C ARG A 689 4.69 17.42 -7.88
N SER A 690 5.22 16.26 -7.48
CA SER A 690 6.53 16.17 -6.81
C SER A 690 7.69 16.11 -7.81
N ILE A 691 7.52 15.43 -8.95
CA ILE A 691 8.57 15.23 -9.95
C ILE A 691 9.28 16.55 -10.39
N PRO A 692 8.58 17.67 -10.61
CA PRO A 692 9.23 18.96 -10.92
C PRO A 692 10.13 19.51 -9.80
N ASN A 693 10.02 19.01 -8.58
CA ASN A 693 10.86 19.42 -7.45
C ASN A 693 12.15 18.59 -7.33
N PHE A 694 12.37 17.58 -8.17
CA PHE A 694 13.63 16.87 -8.22
C PHE A 694 14.79 17.84 -8.45
N GLU A 695 15.83 17.77 -7.63
CA GLU A 695 16.97 18.68 -7.67
C GLU A 695 18.06 18.14 -8.59
N VAL A 696 18.34 18.89 -9.66
CA VAL A 696 19.35 18.58 -10.68
C VAL A 696 20.62 19.33 -10.35
N PRO A 697 21.78 18.67 -10.21
CA PRO A 697 23.07 19.35 -10.07
C PRO A 697 23.45 20.18 -11.32
N LEU A 698 24.05 21.33 -11.11
CA LEU A 698 24.49 22.25 -12.16
C LEU A 698 26.02 22.41 -12.14
N PRO A 699 26.81 21.41 -12.55
CA PRO A 699 28.23 21.57 -12.71
C PRO A 699 28.55 22.48 -13.92
N PRO A 700 29.75 23.06 -14.02
CA PRO A 700 30.20 23.80 -15.20
C PRO A 700 30.09 22.98 -16.49
N MET A 701 29.90 23.65 -17.62
CA MET A 701 29.66 23.02 -18.93
C MET A 701 30.77 22.06 -19.37
N ASP A 702 32.03 22.30 -18.99
CA ASP A 702 33.15 21.40 -19.28
C ASP A 702 33.06 20.08 -18.50
N ILE A 703 32.51 20.11 -17.28
CA ILE A 703 32.23 18.92 -16.47
C ILE A 703 31.04 18.15 -17.04
N GLN A 704 29.96 18.85 -17.41
CA GLN A 704 28.80 18.21 -18.07
C GLN A 704 29.24 17.46 -19.33
N LYS A 705 30.07 18.07 -20.21
CA LYS A 705 30.61 17.42 -21.40
C LYS A 705 31.43 16.17 -21.08
N LYS A 706 32.26 16.21 -20.04
CA LYS A 706 33.04 15.03 -19.62
C LYS A 706 32.15 13.89 -19.13
N ILE A 707 31.11 14.20 -18.39
CA ILE A 707 30.13 13.20 -17.94
C ILE A 707 29.47 12.55 -19.16
N VAL A 708 28.96 13.36 -20.09
CA VAL A 708 28.32 12.89 -21.32
C VAL A 708 29.30 12.00 -22.13
N GLU A 709 30.53 12.45 -22.38
CA GLU A 709 31.52 11.69 -23.13
C GLU A 709 31.89 10.33 -22.49
N GLU A 710 31.92 10.26 -21.15
CA GLU A 710 32.17 8.98 -20.47
C GLU A 710 30.92 8.08 -20.47
N CYS A 711 29.73 8.63 -20.32
CA CYS A 711 28.45 7.90 -20.41
C CYS A 711 28.21 7.36 -21.84
N GLU A 712 28.48 8.16 -22.89
CA GLU A 712 28.37 7.74 -24.29
C GLU A 712 29.26 6.51 -24.61
N LYS A 713 30.47 6.40 -24.03
CA LYS A 713 31.30 5.20 -24.19
C LYS A 713 30.63 3.95 -23.62
N ILE A 714 29.92 4.09 -22.49
CA ILE A 714 29.16 2.97 -21.92
C ILE A 714 28.00 2.62 -22.85
N ASP A 715 27.28 3.61 -23.38
CA ASP A 715 26.17 3.40 -24.30
C ASP A 715 26.59 2.75 -25.60
N GLN A 716 27.72 3.15 -26.15
CA GLN A 716 28.30 2.51 -27.33
C GLN A 716 28.67 1.04 -27.06
N LYS A 717 29.31 0.76 -25.92
CA LYS A 717 29.59 -0.60 -25.48
C LYS A 717 28.31 -1.42 -25.29
N PHE A 718 27.29 -0.85 -24.65
CA PHE A 718 26.01 -1.50 -24.45
C PHE A 718 25.30 -1.82 -25.78
N LYS A 719 25.28 -0.89 -26.72
CA LYS A 719 24.73 -1.11 -28.08
C LYS A 719 25.49 -2.22 -28.83
N GLN A 720 26.81 -2.27 -28.71
CA GLN A 720 27.63 -3.34 -29.30
C GLN A 720 27.30 -4.69 -28.67
N GLN A 721 27.20 -4.76 -27.35
CA GLN A 721 26.84 -5.97 -26.60
C GLN A 721 25.44 -6.44 -26.94
N GLN A 722 24.48 -5.51 -27.12
CA GLN A 722 23.11 -5.83 -27.53
C GLN A 722 23.10 -6.47 -28.93
N PHE A 723 23.86 -5.92 -29.89
CA PHE A 723 23.99 -6.50 -31.22
C PHE A 723 24.63 -7.90 -31.20
N GLU A 724 25.64 -8.10 -30.34
CA GLU A 724 26.26 -9.40 -30.15
C GLU A 724 25.30 -10.40 -29.52
N LEU A 725 24.53 -9.97 -28.52
CA LEU A 725 23.48 -10.76 -27.87
C LEU A 725 22.41 -11.22 -28.88
N ASP A 726 21.94 -10.30 -29.74
CA ASP A 726 20.96 -10.62 -30.79
C ASP A 726 21.54 -11.61 -31.82
N SER A 727 22.83 -11.46 -32.18
CA SER A 727 23.53 -12.39 -33.05
C SER A 727 23.66 -13.79 -32.43
N LEU A 728 23.98 -13.87 -31.13
CA LEU A 728 24.06 -15.15 -30.41
C LEU A 728 22.71 -15.82 -30.26
N ASN A 729 21.64 -15.05 -29.95
CA ASN A 729 20.28 -15.58 -29.91
C ASN A 729 19.85 -16.14 -31.27
N ASN A 730 20.10 -15.44 -32.36
CA ASN A 730 19.82 -15.92 -33.71
C ASN A 730 20.61 -17.21 -34.03
N ARG A 731 21.89 -17.29 -33.58
CA ARG A 731 22.70 -18.48 -33.76
C ARG A 731 22.14 -19.66 -32.97
N VAL A 732 21.70 -19.46 -31.72
CA VAL A 732 21.05 -20.50 -30.89
C VAL A 732 19.80 -21.05 -31.58
N GLU A 733 18.98 -20.20 -32.20
CA GLU A 733 17.78 -20.64 -32.95
C GLU A 733 18.20 -21.42 -34.22
N SER A 734 19.19 -20.94 -34.97
CA SER A 734 19.63 -21.54 -36.26
C SER A 734 20.41 -22.85 -36.13
N ILE A 735 20.93 -23.20 -34.95
CA ILE A 735 21.60 -24.48 -34.70
C ILE A 735 20.76 -25.68 -35.14
N PHE A 736 19.44 -25.55 -35.08
CA PHE A 736 18.51 -26.65 -35.39
C PHE A 736 17.94 -26.63 -36.83
N ASP A 737 18.25 -25.63 -37.66
CA ASP A 737 17.65 -25.45 -38.98
C ASP A 737 18.11 -26.48 -39.99
N GLU A 738 19.36 -27.00 -39.86
CA GLU A 738 20.00 -27.95 -40.78
C GLU A 738 20.12 -29.36 -40.17
N VAL A 739 19.45 -29.62 -39.04
CA VAL A 739 19.56 -30.92 -38.36
C VAL A 739 18.88 -31.99 -39.18
N ALA A 740 19.67 -32.87 -39.83
CA ALA A 740 19.19 -34.03 -40.52
C ALA A 740 19.01 -35.20 -39.55
N GLY A 741 17.75 -35.69 -39.42
CA GLY A 741 17.46 -36.80 -38.56
C GLY A 741 16.07 -37.37 -38.84
N ARG A 742 15.80 -38.59 -38.39
CA ARG A 742 14.45 -39.18 -38.47
C ARG A 742 13.58 -38.50 -37.41
N SER A 743 12.49 -37.87 -37.84
CA SER A 743 11.51 -37.34 -36.92
C SER A 743 10.81 -38.40 -36.09
N GLN A 744 10.68 -38.19 -34.80
CA GLN A 744 9.94 -39.05 -33.87
C GLN A 744 9.05 -38.19 -32.94
N LYS A 745 7.88 -38.69 -32.60
CA LYS A 745 7.01 -38.04 -31.62
C LYS A 745 7.68 -38.01 -30.26
N LEU A 746 7.55 -36.88 -29.57
CA LEU A 746 8.17 -36.63 -28.25
C LEU A 746 7.75 -37.68 -27.21
N GLU A 747 6.48 -38.18 -27.25
CA GLU A 747 6.03 -39.25 -26.36
C GLU A 747 6.91 -40.50 -26.41
N LYS A 748 7.48 -40.83 -27.57
CA LYS A 748 8.37 -42.00 -27.76
C LYS A 748 9.81 -41.75 -27.28
N LEU A 749 10.18 -40.50 -27.11
CA LEU A 749 11.51 -40.07 -26.68
C LEU A 749 11.59 -39.89 -25.15
N CYS A 750 10.44 -39.89 -24.48
CA CYS A 750 10.36 -39.78 -23.03
C CYS A 750 10.12 -41.17 -22.39
N SER A 751 10.73 -41.43 -21.26
CA SER A 751 10.44 -42.55 -20.39
C SER A 751 9.14 -42.33 -19.55
N ALA A 752 8.84 -41.07 -19.26
CA ALA A 752 7.58 -40.61 -18.64
C ALA A 752 7.27 -39.17 -19.00
N ILE A 753 5.98 -38.86 -19.17
CA ILE A 753 5.45 -37.50 -19.28
C ILE A 753 4.58 -37.26 -18.04
N ASN A 754 4.82 -36.17 -17.33
CA ASN A 754 4.23 -35.86 -16.04
C ASN A 754 4.34 -37.04 -15.05
N PRO A 755 5.58 -37.41 -14.64
CA PRO A 755 5.83 -38.58 -13.80
C PRO A 755 5.00 -38.58 -12.51
N SER A 756 4.63 -39.81 -12.08
CA SER A 756 3.76 -39.95 -10.90
C SER A 756 4.53 -39.75 -9.59
N LYS A 757 3.87 -39.18 -8.59
CA LYS A 757 4.38 -39.13 -7.21
C LYS A 757 4.55 -40.51 -6.56
N ALA A 758 4.05 -41.56 -7.21
CA ALA A 758 4.27 -42.95 -6.77
C ALA A 758 5.77 -43.28 -6.72
N ASP A 759 6.60 -42.67 -7.56
CA ASP A 759 8.04 -42.87 -7.62
C ASP A 759 8.75 -42.53 -6.29
N VAL A 760 8.16 -41.60 -5.53
CA VAL A 760 8.70 -41.13 -4.22
C VAL A 760 7.90 -41.64 -3.01
N LYS A 761 6.97 -42.57 -3.21
CA LYS A 761 6.08 -43.05 -2.14
C LYS A 761 6.81 -43.82 -1.04
N SER A 762 7.89 -44.51 -1.41
CA SER A 762 8.71 -45.32 -0.50
C SER A 762 9.81 -44.54 0.21
N ILE A 763 9.96 -43.24 -0.12
CA ILE A 763 10.98 -42.37 0.48
C ILE A 763 10.46 -41.85 1.81
N GLU A 764 11.36 -41.73 2.78
CA GLU A 764 11.07 -41.22 4.11
C GLU A 764 10.50 -39.81 4.08
N SER A 765 9.47 -39.56 4.89
CA SER A 765 8.72 -38.30 4.89
C SER A 765 9.54 -37.08 5.30
N SER A 766 10.60 -37.28 6.11
CA SER A 766 11.54 -36.26 6.54
C SER A 766 12.60 -35.89 5.50
N THR A 767 12.75 -36.68 4.42
CA THR A 767 13.75 -36.42 3.39
C THR A 767 13.57 -35.02 2.81
N MET A 768 14.64 -34.21 2.82
CA MET A 768 14.66 -32.88 2.20
C MET A 768 14.66 -33.00 0.68
N VAL A 769 13.83 -32.18 0.02
CA VAL A 769 13.66 -32.15 -1.43
C VAL A 769 13.61 -30.71 -1.92
N SER A 770 14.05 -30.46 -3.14
CA SER A 770 14.02 -29.11 -3.71
C SER A 770 12.60 -28.71 -4.11
N PHE A 771 12.17 -27.52 -3.71
CA PHE A 771 10.91 -26.91 -4.15
C PHE A 771 11.21 -25.73 -5.09
N VAL A 772 10.60 -25.74 -6.28
CA VAL A 772 10.81 -24.74 -7.33
C VAL A 772 9.49 -24.04 -7.64
N GLU A 773 9.43 -22.74 -7.32
CA GLU A 773 8.28 -21.92 -7.70
C GLU A 773 8.33 -21.55 -9.18
N MET A 774 7.18 -21.15 -9.77
CA MET A 774 7.14 -20.66 -11.16
C MET A 774 7.98 -19.39 -11.35
N SER A 775 8.06 -18.54 -10.34
CA SER A 775 8.90 -17.34 -10.30
C SER A 775 10.39 -17.68 -10.42
N SER A 776 10.81 -18.77 -9.82
CA SER A 776 12.20 -19.22 -9.74
C SER A 776 12.73 -19.92 -10.99
N VAL A 777 11.91 -20.09 -12.03
CA VAL A 777 12.35 -20.56 -13.35
C VAL A 777 12.64 -19.34 -14.21
N SER A 778 13.87 -19.23 -14.68
CA SER A 778 14.32 -18.19 -15.62
C SER A 778 13.61 -18.29 -16.98
N ASN A 779 13.48 -17.16 -17.67
CA ASN A 779 13.10 -17.16 -19.09
C ASN A 779 14.25 -17.67 -20.00
N ASP A 780 15.42 -17.86 -19.44
CA ASP A 780 16.67 -18.25 -20.16
C ASP A 780 17.00 -19.74 -20.00
N GLY A 781 16.15 -20.49 -19.34
CA GLY A 781 16.25 -21.94 -19.36
C GLY A 781 16.93 -22.59 -18.14
N TYR A 782 17.03 -21.92 -17.01
CA TYR A 782 17.60 -22.47 -15.78
C TYR A 782 16.73 -22.18 -14.55
N ILE A 783 17.03 -22.85 -13.45
CA ILE A 783 16.38 -22.62 -12.15
C ILE A 783 17.23 -21.62 -11.37
N GLU A 784 16.68 -20.40 -11.13
CA GLU A 784 17.36 -19.32 -10.41
C GLU A 784 17.47 -19.59 -8.91
N GLN A 785 16.37 -20.07 -8.32
CA GLN A 785 16.28 -20.33 -6.89
C GLN A 785 15.50 -21.62 -6.62
N LYS A 786 15.88 -22.31 -5.58
CA LYS A 786 15.18 -23.47 -5.04
C LYS A 786 15.21 -23.43 -3.51
N VAL A 787 14.15 -23.87 -2.89
CA VAL A 787 14.03 -23.92 -1.43
C VAL A 787 13.89 -25.36 -1.02
N ASP A 788 14.72 -25.83 -0.10
CA ASP A 788 14.61 -27.17 0.41
C ASP A 788 13.46 -27.29 1.40
N LYS A 789 12.61 -28.30 1.20
CA LYS A 789 11.45 -28.60 2.06
C LYS A 789 11.42 -30.08 2.39
N PRO A 790 10.88 -30.49 3.55
CA PRO A 790 10.61 -31.89 3.83
C PRO A 790 9.61 -32.48 2.82
N LEU A 791 9.81 -33.71 2.38
CA LEU A 791 8.97 -34.40 1.42
C LEU A 791 7.48 -34.43 1.85
N VAL A 792 7.22 -34.53 3.15
CA VAL A 792 5.85 -34.54 3.71
C VAL A 792 5.07 -33.30 3.36
N ASP A 793 5.72 -32.12 3.28
CA ASP A 793 5.08 -30.82 3.01
C ASP A 793 4.65 -30.66 1.54
N VAL A 794 5.36 -31.32 0.63
CA VAL A 794 5.14 -31.15 -0.82
C VAL A 794 4.45 -32.34 -1.48
N ARG A 795 4.55 -33.52 -0.89
CA ARG A 795 3.98 -34.75 -1.49
C ARG A 795 2.45 -34.75 -1.52
N LYS A 796 1.77 -34.23 -0.49
CA LYS A 796 0.29 -34.22 -0.36
C LYS A 796 -0.40 -33.12 -1.16
N GLY A 797 0.30 -32.07 -1.53
CA GLY A 797 -0.25 -30.94 -2.29
C GLY A 797 -0.49 -31.22 -3.78
N SER A 798 -1.03 -30.24 -4.49
CA SER A 798 -1.21 -30.26 -5.96
C SER A 798 0.09 -30.01 -6.75
N TYR A 799 1.23 -29.97 -6.10
CA TYR A 799 2.54 -29.68 -6.72
C TYR A 799 2.94 -30.77 -7.72
N THR A 800 3.64 -30.36 -8.76
CA THR A 800 4.17 -31.28 -9.78
C THR A 800 5.50 -31.85 -9.31
N TYR A 801 5.66 -33.19 -9.42
CA TYR A 801 6.88 -33.92 -9.11
C TYR A 801 7.79 -34.01 -10.32
N PHE A 802 9.10 -33.88 -10.11
CA PHE A 802 10.15 -34.12 -11.10
C PHE A 802 11.43 -34.60 -10.42
N ALA A 803 12.32 -35.18 -11.18
CA ALA A 803 13.60 -35.69 -10.71
C ALA A 803 14.77 -34.99 -11.42
N GLU A 804 15.98 -35.24 -10.94
CA GLU A 804 17.22 -34.78 -11.55
C GLU A 804 17.28 -35.15 -13.04
N GLY A 805 17.53 -34.16 -13.92
CA GLY A 805 17.62 -34.33 -15.36
C GLY A 805 16.27 -34.30 -16.10
N ASP A 806 15.12 -34.16 -15.40
CA ASP A 806 13.83 -33.94 -16.06
C ASP A 806 13.76 -32.50 -16.65
N ILE A 807 12.99 -32.32 -17.73
CA ILE A 807 12.69 -31.01 -18.31
C ILE A 807 11.37 -30.53 -17.74
N ILE A 808 11.36 -29.35 -17.08
CA ILE A 808 10.17 -28.68 -16.58
C ILE A 808 9.77 -27.54 -17.52
N ILE A 809 8.51 -27.47 -17.95
CA ILE A 809 8.00 -26.48 -18.89
C ILE A 809 6.78 -25.82 -18.30
N ALA A 810 6.75 -24.49 -18.22
CA ALA A 810 5.53 -23.77 -17.85
C ALA A 810 4.43 -24.02 -18.89
N LYS A 811 3.20 -24.29 -18.43
CA LYS A 811 2.06 -24.50 -19.33
C LYS A 811 1.12 -23.29 -19.40
N ILE A 812 1.24 -22.31 -18.47
CA ILE A 812 0.29 -21.20 -18.30
C ILE A 812 0.82 -19.90 -18.91
N THR A 813 -0.08 -19.09 -19.49
CA THR A 813 0.16 -17.69 -19.88
C THR A 813 0.47 -16.82 -18.66
N PRO A 814 1.45 -15.85 -18.74
CA PRO A 814 2.40 -15.61 -19.84
C PRO A 814 3.72 -16.38 -19.69
N CYS A 815 3.82 -17.27 -18.70
CA CYS A 815 5.07 -17.93 -18.33
C CYS A 815 5.65 -18.79 -19.46
N MET A 816 4.80 -19.54 -20.16
CA MET A 816 5.20 -20.38 -21.30
C MET A 816 5.68 -19.54 -22.49
N GLU A 817 4.91 -18.51 -22.83
CA GLU A 817 5.22 -17.60 -23.94
C GLU A 817 6.55 -16.84 -23.68
N ASN A 818 6.86 -16.54 -22.42
CA ASN A 818 8.12 -15.92 -21.98
C ASN A 818 9.31 -16.89 -21.93
N GLY A 819 9.09 -18.20 -22.18
CA GLY A 819 10.17 -19.20 -22.24
C GLY A 819 10.56 -19.82 -20.91
N LYS A 820 9.69 -19.80 -19.88
CA LYS A 820 9.95 -20.50 -18.61
C LYS A 820 9.96 -22.01 -18.82
N CYS A 821 11.13 -22.53 -19.16
CA CYS A 821 11.44 -23.93 -19.36
C CYS A 821 12.83 -24.17 -18.78
N ALA A 822 13.07 -25.22 -18.03
CA ALA A 822 14.39 -25.50 -17.46
C ALA A 822 14.68 -27.00 -17.41
N LEU A 823 15.96 -27.34 -17.48
CA LEU A 823 16.44 -28.66 -17.11
C LEU A 823 16.63 -28.68 -15.58
N ALA A 824 15.95 -29.61 -14.92
CA ALA A 824 16.02 -29.76 -13.48
C ALA A 824 17.38 -30.35 -13.06
N THR A 825 18.26 -29.53 -12.50
CA THR A 825 19.63 -29.92 -12.11
C THR A 825 19.97 -29.45 -10.71
N GLY A 826 20.87 -30.19 -10.06
CA GLY A 826 21.36 -29.86 -8.72
C GLY A 826 20.25 -29.96 -7.67
N LEU A 827 19.31 -30.88 -7.82
CA LEU A 827 18.21 -31.06 -6.86
C LEU A 827 18.69 -31.77 -5.59
N THR A 828 18.20 -31.33 -4.46
CA THR A 828 18.48 -31.96 -3.15
C THR A 828 17.89 -33.37 -3.15
N ASN A 829 18.75 -34.34 -2.90
CA ASN A 829 18.48 -35.78 -3.01
C ASN A 829 17.94 -36.22 -4.40
N GLY A 830 18.19 -35.42 -5.45
CA GLY A 830 17.72 -35.70 -6.82
C GLY A 830 16.20 -35.60 -7.01
N ILE A 831 15.49 -34.97 -6.06
CA ILE A 831 14.03 -34.90 -6.02
C ILE A 831 13.58 -33.45 -6.05
N GLY A 832 12.67 -33.13 -6.96
CA GLY A 832 12.07 -31.81 -7.10
C GLY A 832 10.55 -31.84 -7.05
N PHE A 833 9.98 -30.81 -6.45
CA PHE A 833 8.59 -30.46 -6.52
C PHE A 833 8.44 -29.00 -6.94
N GLY A 834 7.34 -28.67 -7.61
CA GLY A 834 7.14 -27.28 -8.03
C GLY A 834 5.69 -26.97 -8.38
N SER A 835 5.50 -25.81 -9.00
CA SER A 835 4.18 -25.34 -9.39
C SER A 835 3.36 -26.40 -10.11
N SER A 836 2.06 -26.49 -9.81
CA SER A 836 1.11 -27.34 -10.55
C SER A 836 0.97 -26.93 -12.02
N GLU A 837 1.51 -25.77 -12.39
CA GLU A 837 1.51 -25.21 -13.75
C GLU A 837 2.74 -25.60 -14.58
N PHE A 838 3.49 -26.64 -14.18
CA PHE A 838 4.50 -27.28 -15.00
C PHE A 838 3.98 -28.51 -15.73
N HIS A 839 4.46 -28.70 -16.96
CA HIS A 839 4.60 -30.01 -17.59
C HIS A 839 6.02 -30.53 -17.32
N VAL A 840 6.15 -31.83 -17.12
CA VAL A 840 7.42 -32.49 -16.85
C VAL A 840 7.67 -33.58 -17.88
N LEU A 841 8.86 -33.56 -18.46
CA LEU A 841 9.31 -34.56 -19.44
C LEU A 841 10.52 -35.30 -18.89
N ARG A 842 10.38 -36.57 -18.62
CA ARG A 842 11.48 -37.48 -18.25
C ARG A 842 12.04 -38.14 -19.49
N VAL A 843 13.20 -37.67 -19.91
CA VAL A 843 13.80 -38.08 -21.19
C VAL A 843 14.37 -39.48 -21.12
N ASN A 844 14.28 -40.25 -22.21
CA ASN A 844 14.97 -41.51 -22.36
C ASN A 844 16.37 -41.23 -22.97
N ASN A 845 17.35 -41.09 -22.14
CA ASN A 845 18.72 -40.74 -22.54
C ASN A 845 19.43 -41.78 -23.43
N LYS A 846 18.81 -42.98 -23.61
CA LYS A 846 19.28 -43.94 -24.60
C LYS A 846 18.87 -43.60 -26.05
N LEU A 847 17.84 -42.80 -26.19
CA LEU A 847 17.28 -42.40 -27.48
C LEU A 847 17.64 -40.99 -27.87
N ILE A 848 17.62 -40.07 -26.91
CA ILE A 848 17.87 -38.66 -27.13
C ILE A 848 18.55 -38.02 -25.91
N ASN A 849 19.51 -37.12 -26.13
CA ASN A 849 20.14 -36.38 -25.05
C ASN A 849 19.16 -35.36 -24.46
N ASN A 850 19.05 -35.29 -23.13
CA ASN A 850 18.11 -34.39 -22.44
C ASN A 850 18.41 -32.89 -22.68
N VAL A 851 19.68 -32.49 -22.75
CA VAL A 851 20.07 -31.10 -23.06
C VAL A 851 19.73 -30.73 -24.51
N TYR A 852 19.93 -31.68 -25.45
CA TYR A 852 19.53 -31.48 -26.84
C TYR A 852 18.01 -31.26 -26.96
N LEU A 853 17.23 -32.13 -26.30
CA LEU A 853 15.77 -32.03 -26.32
C LEU A 853 15.28 -30.74 -25.63
N PHE A 854 15.87 -30.38 -24.48
CA PHE A 854 15.60 -29.14 -23.80
C PHE A 854 15.85 -27.92 -24.69
N ALA A 855 17.02 -27.85 -25.33
CA ALA A 855 17.38 -26.75 -26.22
C ALA A 855 16.43 -26.64 -27.42
N TYR A 856 16.00 -27.77 -27.99
CA TYR A 856 15.02 -27.80 -29.08
C TYR A 856 13.64 -27.27 -28.64
N LEU A 857 13.15 -27.70 -27.46
CA LEU A 857 11.85 -27.31 -26.93
C LEU A 857 11.79 -25.85 -26.51
N ASN A 858 12.91 -25.25 -26.11
CA ASN A 858 12.99 -23.86 -25.69
C ASN A 858 13.08 -22.86 -26.87
N ARG A 859 13.11 -23.32 -28.10
CA ARG A 859 13.12 -22.47 -29.31
C ARG A 859 11.89 -21.60 -29.38
N LYS A 860 12.06 -20.38 -29.88
CA LYS A 860 10.99 -19.40 -30.08
C LYS A 860 9.87 -19.96 -30.98
N GLU A 861 10.23 -20.65 -32.08
CA GLU A 861 9.29 -21.30 -32.97
C GLU A 861 8.37 -22.29 -32.24
N ILE A 862 8.92 -23.12 -31.35
CA ILE A 862 8.15 -24.12 -30.60
C ILE A 862 7.21 -23.43 -29.61
N ARG A 863 7.65 -22.36 -28.95
CA ARG A 863 6.81 -21.55 -28.05
C ARG A 863 5.65 -20.87 -28.78
N GLU A 864 5.90 -20.31 -29.95
CA GLU A 864 4.84 -19.70 -30.80
C GLU A 864 3.80 -20.75 -31.25
N ARG A 865 4.24 -21.93 -31.64
CA ARG A 865 3.35 -23.07 -31.97
C ARG A 865 2.55 -23.52 -30.76
N ALA A 866 3.17 -23.61 -29.58
CA ALA A 866 2.51 -23.94 -28.32
C ALA A 866 1.47 -22.87 -27.92
N ALA A 867 1.80 -21.57 -28.07
CA ALA A 867 0.91 -20.46 -27.78
C ALA A 867 -0.35 -20.45 -28.67
N ALA A 868 -0.20 -20.86 -29.94
CA ALA A 868 -1.32 -20.94 -30.88
C ALA A 868 -2.39 -21.97 -30.48
N VAL A 869 -2.02 -23.03 -29.76
CA VAL A 869 -2.92 -24.10 -29.33
C VAL A 869 -3.41 -23.96 -27.87
N MET A 870 -3.04 -22.88 -27.19
CA MET A 870 -3.48 -22.65 -25.81
C MET A 870 -4.97 -22.51 -25.66
N THR A 871 -5.55 -23.19 -24.66
CA THR A 871 -6.97 -23.15 -24.31
C THR A 871 -7.19 -22.50 -22.93
N GLY A 872 -8.37 -21.92 -22.70
CA GLY A 872 -8.76 -21.28 -21.44
C GLY A 872 -9.20 -19.83 -21.60
N SER A 873 -9.62 -19.21 -20.49
CA SER A 873 -10.04 -17.80 -20.47
C SER A 873 -8.84 -16.84 -20.55
N SER A 874 -9.10 -15.60 -20.98
CA SER A 874 -8.06 -14.56 -21.09
C SER A 874 -7.26 -14.43 -19.77
N GLY A 875 -5.93 -14.51 -19.86
CA GLY A 875 -5.03 -14.46 -18.72
C GLY A 875 -4.79 -15.78 -17.97
N HIS A 876 -5.52 -16.86 -18.33
CA HIS A 876 -5.40 -18.20 -17.74
C HIS A 876 -5.37 -19.32 -18.79
N ARG A 877 -4.82 -19.02 -19.99
CA ARG A 877 -4.67 -20.02 -21.04
C ARG A 877 -3.54 -21.00 -20.71
N ARG A 878 -3.68 -22.24 -21.12
CA ARG A 878 -2.71 -23.31 -20.90
C ARG A 878 -2.45 -24.11 -22.15
N VAL A 879 -1.21 -24.52 -22.35
CA VAL A 879 -0.84 -25.48 -23.40
C VAL A 879 -1.28 -26.88 -22.97
N PRO A 880 -2.09 -27.58 -23.75
CA PRO A 880 -2.42 -28.97 -23.45
C PRO A 880 -1.19 -29.88 -23.63
N ILE A 881 -1.06 -30.91 -22.77
CA ILE A 881 0.09 -31.84 -22.82
C ILE A 881 0.17 -32.56 -24.17
N THR A 882 -0.97 -32.83 -24.81
CA THR A 882 -1.06 -33.47 -26.13
C THR A 882 -0.27 -32.73 -27.22
N PHE A 883 -0.10 -31.39 -27.09
CA PHE A 883 0.77 -30.64 -28.00
C PHE A 883 2.19 -31.18 -27.96
N TYR A 884 2.73 -31.38 -26.75
CA TYR A 884 4.08 -31.90 -26.58
C TYR A 884 4.18 -33.37 -26.92
N GLU A 885 3.20 -34.19 -26.56
CA GLU A 885 3.16 -35.62 -26.87
C GLU A 885 3.24 -35.88 -28.37
N GLU A 886 2.53 -35.08 -29.16
CA GLU A 886 2.45 -35.22 -30.62
C GLU A 886 3.56 -34.46 -31.37
N LEU A 887 4.36 -33.69 -30.69
CA LEU A 887 5.40 -32.86 -31.31
C LEU A 887 6.46 -33.80 -31.95
N GLU A 888 6.71 -33.58 -33.23
CA GLU A 888 7.76 -34.30 -33.94
C GLU A 888 9.15 -33.64 -33.73
N ILE A 889 10.07 -34.42 -33.20
CA ILE A 889 11.45 -34.00 -32.88
C ILE A 889 12.40 -34.67 -33.84
N PRO A 890 13.31 -33.93 -34.50
CA PRO A 890 14.42 -34.52 -35.28
C PRO A 890 15.38 -35.21 -34.31
N VAL A 891 15.72 -36.46 -34.58
CA VAL A 891 16.62 -37.27 -33.75
C VAL A 891 17.84 -37.66 -34.60
N PRO A 892 18.87 -36.85 -34.65
CA PRO A 892 20.17 -37.18 -35.31
C PRO A 892 20.92 -38.23 -34.49
N SER A 893 22.09 -38.67 -35.02
CA SER A 893 23.00 -39.57 -34.27
C SER A 893 23.38 -38.95 -32.91
N MET A 894 23.71 -39.80 -31.93
CA MET A 894 24.11 -39.33 -30.60
C MET A 894 25.35 -38.42 -30.66
N ASP A 895 26.32 -38.71 -31.54
CA ASP A 895 27.49 -37.88 -31.74
C ASP A 895 27.13 -36.47 -32.24
N GLU A 896 26.17 -36.41 -33.17
CA GLU A 896 25.64 -35.14 -33.69
C GLU A 896 24.84 -34.37 -32.62
N GLN A 897 24.01 -35.07 -31.80
CA GLN A 897 23.35 -34.44 -30.66
C GLN A 897 24.38 -33.82 -29.69
N LEU A 898 25.45 -34.53 -29.36
CA LEU A 898 26.46 -34.03 -28.44
C LEU A 898 27.22 -32.82 -29.03
N ARG A 899 27.47 -32.81 -30.35
CA ARG A 899 28.05 -31.65 -31.05
C ARG A 899 27.13 -30.42 -30.92
N ILE A 900 25.82 -30.60 -31.18
CA ILE A 900 24.84 -29.54 -31.08
C ILE A 900 24.74 -29.03 -29.62
N VAL A 901 24.76 -29.93 -28.66
CA VAL A 901 24.74 -29.58 -27.21
C VAL A 901 25.97 -28.75 -26.85
N ALA A 902 27.15 -29.12 -27.29
CA ALA A 902 28.40 -28.38 -27.02
C ALA A 902 28.33 -26.95 -27.61
N GLU A 903 27.81 -26.81 -28.83
CA GLU A 903 27.63 -25.51 -29.48
C GLU A 903 26.56 -24.66 -28.78
N TYR A 904 25.42 -25.26 -28.42
CA TYR A 904 24.37 -24.61 -27.65
C TYR A 904 24.90 -24.10 -26.31
N GLN A 905 25.53 -24.94 -25.51
CA GLN A 905 26.09 -24.57 -24.20
C GLN A 905 27.12 -23.44 -24.29
N LYS A 906 27.98 -23.46 -25.31
CA LYS A 906 28.95 -22.38 -25.58
C LYS A 906 28.25 -21.04 -25.84
N ASN A 907 27.22 -21.04 -26.68
CA ASN A 907 26.47 -19.82 -27.00
C ASN A 907 25.66 -19.31 -25.79
N ILE A 908 25.04 -20.20 -25.01
CA ILE A 908 24.31 -19.83 -23.78
C ILE A 908 25.27 -19.25 -22.74
N SER A 909 26.45 -19.82 -22.51
CA SER A 909 27.46 -19.24 -21.62
C SER A 909 27.83 -17.82 -22.05
N ALA A 910 28.09 -17.58 -23.33
CA ALA A 910 28.40 -16.25 -23.85
C ALA A 910 27.21 -15.26 -23.69
N ILE A 911 26.00 -15.73 -23.88
CA ILE A 911 24.78 -14.93 -23.64
C ILE A 911 24.69 -14.51 -22.14
N MET A 912 24.96 -15.44 -21.22
CA MET A 912 24.93 -15.15 -19.78
C MET A 912 25.98 -14.12 -19.38
N ASP A 913 27.24 -14.30 -19.86
CA ASP A 913 28.35 -13.37 -19.60
C ASP A 913 28.04 -11.95 -20.14
N LEU A 914 27.47 -11.86 -21.35
CA LEU A 914 27.03 -10.59 -21.92
C LEU A 914 25.94 -9.92 -21.09
N ARG A 915 24.93 -10.66 -20.66
CA ARG A 915 23.82 -10.12 -19.82
C ARG A 915 24.34 -9.65 -18.48
N GLU A 916 25.21 -10.37 -17.82
CA GLU A 916 25.88 -9.93 -16.60
C GLU A 916 26.69 -8.65 -16.83
N SER A 917 27.47 -8.56 -17.89
CA SER A 917 28.19 -7.34 -18.26
C SER A 917 27.23 -6.17 -18.53
N MET A 918 26.12 -6.41 -19.20
CA MET A 918 25.13 -5.39 -19.52
C MET A 918 24.36 -4.92 -18.27
N SER A 919 24.09 -5.78 -17.31
CA SER A 919 23.40 -5.42 -16.06
C SER A 919 24.17 -4.38 -15.23
N ASN A 920 25.48 -4.33 -15.38
CA ASN A 920 26.37 -3.40 -14.71
C ASN A 920 26.43 -1.99 -15.34
N ALA A 921 25.79 -1.78 -16.51
CA ALA A 921 25.88 -0.49 -17.22
C ALA A 921 25.25 0.68 -16.42
N SER A 922 24.11 0.47 -15.76
CA SER A 922 23.46 1.49 -14.90
C SER A 922 24.36 1.89 -13.73
N SER A 923 24.94 0.91 -13.04
CA SER A 923 25.87 1.15 -11.93
C SER A 923 27.15 1.87 -12.38
N ALA A 924 27.65 1.56 -13.59
CA ALA A 924 28.82 2.24 -14.17
C ALA A 924 28.51 3.71 -14.50
N LYS A 925 27.33 4.03 -15.04
CA LYS A 925 26.89 5.42 -15.26
C LYS A 925 26.71 6.17 -13.94
N GLN A 926 26.13 5.55 -12.91
CA GLN A 926 26.00 6.14 -11.59
C GLN A 926 27.40 6.46 -11.00
N ALA A 927 28.37 5.56 -11.15
CA ALA A 927 29.75 5.80 -10.71
C ALA A 927 30.42 6.98 -11.43
N ILE A 928 30.09 7.23 -12.70
CA ILE A 928 30.55 8.42 -13.44
C ILE A 928 29.92 9.68 -12.87
N LEU A 929 28.60 9.69 -12.64
CA LEU A 929 27.92 10.82 -12.00
C LEU A 929 28.54 11.12 -10.63
N ASP A 930 28.74 10.11 -9.80
CA ASP A 930 29.34 10.25 -8.47
C ASP A 930 30.79 10.78 -8.55
N LYS A 931 31.60 10.29 -9.47
CA LYS A 931 33.00 10.72 -9.68
C LYS A 931 33.13 12.22 -9.96
N TYR A 932 32.20 12.76 -10.73
CA TYR A 932 32.29 14.16 -11.16
C TYR A 932 31.46 15.10 -10.29
N LEU A 933 30.36 14.62 -9.72
CA LEU A 933 29.46 15.45 -8.94
C LEU A 933 29.86 15.57 -7.46
N LYS A 934 30.29 14.47 -6.84
CA LYS A 934 30.90 14.47 -5.48
C LYS A 934 32.33 15.02 -5.53
#